data_5da0f91f72bc2a3f3d4de5250a054126
#
_entry.id   5da0f91f72bc2a3f3d4de5250a054126
#
_cell.length_a   1.000
_cell.length_b   1.000
_cell.length_c   1.000
_cell.angle_alpha   90.00
_cell.angle_beta   90.00
_cell.angle_gamma   90.00
#
_symmetry.space_group_name_H-M   'P 1'
#
loop_
_entity.id
_entity.type
_entity.pdbx_description
1 polymer ?
#
loop_
_entity_poly.entity_id
_entity_poly.type
_entity_poly.pdbx_seq_one_letter_code
_entity_poly.pdbx_strand_id
1 'polypeptide(L)'
;MSTQLELESNGTERKESRQSSLSQIWRRLILFNTVIDSRFEDVKRETWIKTTYRDMSAGLIVALTAIPMAMGFAMAMGLRPEQGIIAGALACVIGRTWGGSKYQVYGPTAAFIPIIGGLIAKYGEAGGGTLAEAHGFLVFVSIIAGVILMLMGVFGLGKYAKLVPNSIIVGFTVGIAVAIALSNFESILGVESYQDLLGEDEDIKGGILHNLTLAYDNIDKVNFWSVGLGFGTFFITKLLLRISIFIPAPLFAIATSTLLAATVFADKGIILVKDIYGSIPNNFFVFTPPILPAMTSGVILDIAYFVFGIVFVSAVESVLCSSMADRMANNRGTLFNPDKEFWGQGLVQVFTPLVNGFPCTGALARTATSIKAGAVTPLAGYFKAIFKLSLAYYISSYLEMVPMACIGGILLWVASNMIKVSEIKEVISHNRFHALLMIYTAIMVPATDFLTGVLSALVIFFVTHRFLDKPVAGRQPATANADSAFEQPSIVSKPGHFNSMVVHLSLTEHDDNLLCYAAQLAKSGVVNHTHFVFVETSQARAQLQEGLDPEMQMKQSVRQAFSSIEKATYKIIKAQSRLDSLVDYVFKNKIDLVLLGHRDHCNGHNSLAQRLVMLCGCSLWTVSENFDSRIQRIIVPIDFSPISVDSLSQAVAIAAQYNVPEILAIHVYADESVIRYEEHELIKRGEEQAHFVEILQSIDTHGICIKFLCSESIQVAEGIVREAENYQADLVVISTRGHSKAASILLGSVASSVISDAQIPVLAIKHYGAHLSLWQTLLSRHILSRAEDKAG
;
A
#
# COMPACT_ATOMS: atom_id res chain seq x y z
N MET A 1 42.28 -4.98 52.42
CA MET A 1 41.42 -3.77 52.40
C MET A 1 40.96 -3.38 50.99
N SER A 2 41.74 -3.60 49.94
CA SER A 2 41.34 -3.34 48.55
C SER A 2 40.29 -4.32 47.95
N THR A 3 40.33 -5.58 48.35
CA THR A 3 39.43 -6.65 47.87
C THR A 3 38.00 -6.55 48.44
N GLN A 4 37.83 -5.94 49.62
CA GLN A 4 36.48 -5.73 50.17
C GLN A 4 35.78 -4.53 49.59
N LEU A 5 36.50 -3.47 49.18
CA LEU A 5 35.95 -2.30 48.49
C LEU A 5 35.49 -2.61 47.04
N GLU A 6 36.17 -3.55 46.33
CA GLU A 6 35.73 -4.02 45.01
C GLU A 6 34.48 -4.90 45.07
N LEU A 7 34.29 -5.67 46.11
CA LEU A 7 33.09 -6.48 46.31
C LEU A 7 31.86 -5.64 46.73
N GLU A 8 32.05 -4.55 47.46
CA GLU A 8 30.97 -3.62 47.79
C GLU A 8 30.60 -2.72 46.64
N SER A 9 31.57 -2.24 45.81
CA SER A 9 31.28 -1.44 44.60
C SER A 9 30.52 -2.25 43.54
N ASN A 10 30.92 -3.53 43.33
CA ASN A 10 30.19 -4.42 42.40
C ASN A 10 28.81 -4.83 42.92
N GLY A 11 28.61 -4.83 44.23
CA GLY A 11 27.31 -5.10 44.85
C GLY A 11 26.33 -3.95 44.75
N THR A 12 26.84 -2.71 44.84
CA THR A 12 26.05 -1.46 44.68
C THR A 12 25.71 -1.20 43.23
N GLU A 13 26.64 -1.33 42.27
CA GLU A 13 26.37 -1.19 40.84
C GLU A 13 25.37 -2.24 40.34
N ARG A 14 25.44 -3.51 40.83
CA ARG A 14 24.43 -4.54 40.52
C ARG A 14 23.06 -4.22 41.14
N LYS A 15 22.98 -3.61 42.29
CA LYS A 15 21.71 -3.17 42.89
C LYS A 15 21.12 -1.96 42.20
N GLU A 16 21.91 -0.97 41.77
CA GLU A 16 21.46 0.20 41.03
C GLU A 16 21.04 -0.18 39.58
N SER A 17 21.76 -1.09 38.90
CA SER A 17 21.35 -1.60 37.59
C SER A 17 20.08 -2.45 37.67
N ARG A 18 19.86 -3.24 38.74
CA ARG A 18 18.60 -3.97 38.98
C ARG A 18 17.44 -3.04 39.33
N GLN A 19 17.66 -1.98 40.11
CA GLN A 19 16.62 -0.99 40.41
C GLN A 19 16.24 -0.19 39.15
N SER A 20 17.18 0.14 38.26
CA SER A 20 16.91 0.79 37.00
C SER A 20 16.13 -0.10 36.05
N SER A 21 16.43 -1.41 35.98
CA SER A 21 15.73 -2.34 35.13
C SER A 21 14.29 -2.62 35.57
N LEU A 22 14.08 -2.79 36.90
CA LEU A 22 12.74 -2.94 37.48
C LEU A 22 11.88 -1.69 37.28
N SER A 23 12.42 -0.49 37.44
CA SER A 23 11.70 0.75 37.19
C SER A 23 11.32 0.92 35.73
N GLN A 24 12.15 0.45 34.81
CA GLN A 24 11.82 0.44 33.37
C GLN A 24 10.69 -0.53 33.04
N ILE A 25 10.68 -1.73 33.65
CA ILE A 25 9.60 -2.70 33.48
C ILE A 25 8.26 -2.11 33.97
N TRP A 26 8.26 -1.51 35.18
CA TRP A 26 7.06 -0.86 35.75
C TRP A 26 6.56 0.29 34.86
N ARG A 27 7.46 1.12 34.34
CA ARG A 27 7.08 2.21 33.40
C ARG A 27 6.46 1.66 32.12
N ARG A 28 7.00 0.57 31.55
CA ARG A 28 6.43 -0.09 30.37
C ARG A 28 5.04 -0.66 30.67
N LEU A 29 4.85 -1.35 31.78
CA LEU A 29 3.56 -1.90 32.18
C LEU A 29 2.49 -0.79 32.34
N ILE A 30 2.84 0.33 32.95
CA ILE A 30 1.93 1.48 33.03
C ILE A 30 1.60 2.03 31.64
N LEU A 31 2.61 2.22 30.79
CA LEU A 31 2.43 2.73 29.42
C LEU A 31 1.58 1.78 28.58
N PHE A 32 1.79 0.45 28.71
CA PHE A 32 1.03 -0.53 27.94
C PHE A 32 -0.43 -0.61 28.35
N ASN A 33 -0.75 -0.36 29.62
CA ASN A 33 -2.13 -0.34 30.10
C ASN A 33 -2.83 1.02 29.91
N THR A 34 -2.15 2.04 29.38
CA THR A 34 -2.79 3.31 29.04
C THR A 34 -3.67 3.12 27.82
N VAL A 35 -4.98 3.22 28.01
CA VAL A 35 -6.01 3.01 26.98
C VAL A 35 -6.10 4.19 26.01
N ILE A 36 -6.11 5.42 26.57
CA ILE A 36 -6.14 6.67 25.79
C ILE A 36 -4.72 7.23 25.77
N ASP A 37 -4.07 7.12 24.65
CA ASP A 37 -2.70 7.57 24.42
C ASP A 37 -2.62 8.45 23.16
N SER A 38 -1.40 8.77 22.72
CA SER A 38 -1.15 9.60 21.54
C SER A 38 -1.74 9.05 20.23
N ARG A 39 -2.16 7.77 20.16
CA ARG A 39 -2.88 7.22 18.99
C ARG A 39 -4.23 7.89 18.76
N PHE A 40 -4.79 8.57 19.76
CA PHE A 40 -6.05 9.31 19.70
C PHE A 40 -5.86 10.83 19.52
N GLU A 41 -4.65 11.32 19.29
CA GLU A 41 -4.33 12.75 19.17
C GLU A 41 -5.10 13.51 18.08
N ASP A 42 -5.54 12.78 17.02
CA ASP A 42 -6.34 13.35 15.94
C ASP A 42 -7.80 13.57 16.31
N VAL A 43 -8.25 13.12 17.49
CA VAL A 43 -9.58 13.41 18.03
C VAL A 43 -9.53 14.77 18.73
N LYS A 44 -9.43 15.86 17.95
CA LYS A 44 -9.45 17.21 18.46
C LYS A 44 -10.88 17.70 18.66
N ARG A 45 -11.09 18.57 19.66
CA ARG A 45 -12.40 19.11 20.00
C ARG A 45 -13.11 19.79 18.81
N GLU A 46 -12.36 20.40 17.92
CA GLU A 46 -12.89 21.12 16.74
C GLU A 46 -13.29 20.19 15.58
N THR A 47 -12.66 19.02 15.48
CA THR A 47 -12.82 18.10 14.34
C THR A 47 -13.38 16.73 14.72
N TRP A 48 -13.74 16.51 16.01
CA TRP A 48 -14.11 15.19 16.51
C TRP A 48 -15.28 14.55 15.74
N ILE A 49 -16.30 15.34 15.34
CA ILE A 49 -17.45 14.82 14.58
C ILE A 49 -16.99 14.28 13.23
N LYS A 50 -16.17 15.04 12.51
CA LYS A 50 -15.65 14.64 11.19
C LYS A 50 -14.76 13.40 11.29
N THR A 51 -13.88 13.36 12.28
CA THR A 51 -12.97 12.22 12.53
C THR A 51 -13.78 10.99 12.92
N THR A 52 -14.75 11.10 13.82
CA THR A 52 -15.62 10.00 14.22
C THR A 52 -16.45 9.46 13.04
N TYR A 53 -17.00 10.35 12.20
CA TYR A 53 -17.74 9.93 11.02
C TYR A 53 -16.87 9.16 10.01
N ARG A 54 -15.62 9.59 9.78
CA ARG A 54 -14.66 8.89 8.94
C ARG A 54 -14.35 7.50 9.51
N ASP A 55 -14.06 7.41 10.79
CA ASP A 55 -13.77 6.14 11.47
C ASP A 55 -14.98 5.21 11.48
N MET A 56 -16.18 5.75 11.66
CA MET A 56 -17.44 5.00 11.60
C MET A 56 -17.67 4.43 10.19
N SER A 57 -17.51 5.24 9.16
CA SER A 57 -17.64 4.80 7.75
C SER A 57 -16.62 3.71 7.41
N ALA A 58 -15.35 3.91 7.79
CA ALA A 58 -14.31 2.92 7.59
C ALA A 58 -14.59 1.62 8.36
N GLY A 59 -15.06 1.73 9.61
CA GLY A 59 -15.47 0.59 10.44
C GLY A 59 -16.60 -0.22 9.81
N LEU A 60 -17.60 0.45 9.24
CA LEU A 60 -18.72 -0.21 8.56
C LEU A 60 -18.27 -0.97 7.31
N ILE A 61 -17.49 -0.35 6.44
CA ILE A 61 -16.95 -0.99 5.21
C ILE A 61 -16.15 -2.25 5.56
N VAL A 62 -15.29 -2.15 6.57
CA VAL A 62 -14.49 -3.30 7.01
C VAL A 62 -15.35 -4.38 7.68
N ALA A 63 -16.38 -4.02 8.44
CA ALA A 63 -17.31 -4.98 9.06
C ALA A 63 -18.04 -5.82 8.01
N LEU A 64 -18.59 -5.17 6.97
CA LEU A 64 -19.32 -5.82 5.89
C LEU A 64 -18.46 -6.84 5.12
N THR A 65 -17.18 -6.51 4.89
CA THR A 65 -16.25 -7.43 4.21
C THR A 65 -15.74 -8.54 5.14
N ALA A 66 -15.65 -8.25 6.44
CA ALA A 66 -15.00 -9.14 7.42
C ALA A 66 -15.92 -10.29 7.89
N ILE A 67 -17.25 -10.18 7.79
CA ILE A 67 -18.17 -11.24 8.24
C ILE A 67 -17.96 -12.53 7.43
N PRO A 68 -18.11 -12.53 6.09
CA PRO A 68 -17.95 -13.75 5.31
C PRO A 68 -16.56 -14.37 5.43
N MET A 69 -15.52 -13.55 5.40
CA MET A 69 -14.14 -14.03 5.54
C MET A 69 -13.87 -14.66 6.91
N ALA A 70 -14.42 -14.08 7.98
CA ALA A 70 -14.20 -14.62 9.33
C ALA A 70 -14.92 -15.97 9.53
N MET A 71 -16.12 -16.11 8.97
CA MET A 71 -16.83 -17.40 8.93
C MET A 71 -16.00 -18.43 8.15
N GLY A 72 -15.55 -18.07 6.94
CA GLY A 72 -14.75 -18.94 6.11
C GLY A 72 -13.46 -19.41 6.81
N PHE A 73 -12.74 -18.51 7.49
CA PHE A 73 -11.54 -18.91 8.26
C PHE A 73 -11.87 -19.85 9.42
N ALA A 74 -12.97 -19.61 10.16
CA ALA A 74 -13.39 -20.52 11.22
C ALA A 74 -13.68 -21.91 10.67
N MET A 75 -14.48 -22.01 9.61
CA MET A 75 -14.84 -23.27 8.97
C MET A 75 -13.60 -23.99 8.39
N ALA A 76 -12.69 -23.26 7.74
CA ALA A 76 -11.42 -23.83 7.27
C ALA A 76 -10.51 -24.36 8.38
N MET A 77 -10.71 -23.92 9.62
CA MET A 77 -10.02 -24.44 10.83
C MET A 77 -10.78 -25.58 11.50
N GLY A 78 -11.90 -26.02 10.95
CA GLY A 78 -12.78 -27.01 11.59
C GLY A 78 -13.58 -26.46 12.77
N LEU A 79 -13.72 -25.15 12.86
CA LEU A 79 -14.48 -24.46 13.89
C LEU A 79 -15.84 -23.96 13.35
N ARG A 80 -16.75 -23.63 14.25
CA ARG A 80 -18.08 -23.15 13.87
C ARG A 80 -18.02 -21.69 13.32
N PRO A 81 -18.88 -21.33 12.36
CA PRO A 81 -18.84 -20.01 11.69
C PRO A 81 -18.98 -18.83 12.65
N GLU A 82 -19.83 -18.94 13.69
CA GLU A 82 -20.01 -17.89 14.71
C GLU A 82 -18.74 -17.60 15.50
N GLN A 83 -17.87 -18.59 15.68
CA GLN A 83 -16.58 -18.41 16.36
C GLN A 83 -15.67 -17.43 15.61
N GLY A 84 -15.71 -17.42 14.26
CA GLY A 84 -15.01 -16.45 13.43
C GLY A 84 -15.56 -15.02 13.55
N ILE A 85 -16.88 -14.90 13.76
CA ILE A 85 -17.52 -13.60 13.94
C ILE A 85 -17.05 -12.98 15.26
N ILE A 86 -17.20 -13.72 16.37
CA ILE A 86 -16.84 -13.22 17.71
C ILE A 86 -15.31 -12.99 17.83
N ALA A 87 -14.50 -13.91 17.32
CA ALA A 87 -13.05 -13.77 17.30
C ALA A 87 -12.63 -12.44 16.65
N GLY A 88 -13.18 -12.13 15.49
CA GLY A 88 -12.83 -10.91 14.77
C GLY A 88 -13.37 -9.61 15.38
N ALA A 89 -14.42 -9.67 16.19
CA ALA A 89 -14.93 -8.52 16.93
C ALA A 89 -14.09 -8.27 18.19
N LEU A 90 -13.93 -9.29 19.05
CA LEU A 90 -13.18 -9.17 20.31
C LEU A 90 -11.69 -8.84 20.08
N ALA A 91 -11.03 -9.54 19.15
CA ALA A 91 -9.65 -9.25 18.83
C ALA A 91 -9.46 -7.79 18.42
N CYS A 92 -10.43 -7.21 17.67
CA CYS A 92 -10.34 -5.83 17.26
C CYS A 92 -10.50 -4.86 18.43
N VAL A 93 -11.43 -5.11 19.35
CA VAL A 93 -11.61 -4.28 20.56
C VAL A 93 -10.37 -4.34 21.43
N ILE A 94 -9.90 -5.55 21.76
CA ILE A 94 -8.74 -5.74 22.63
C ILE A 94 -7.47 -5.14 22.00
N GLY A 95 -7.19 -5.48 20.75
CA GLY A 95 -6.00 -5.00 20.05
C GLY A 95 -5.99 -3.48 19.84
N ARG A 96 -7.14 -2.86 19.57
CA ARG A 96 -7.25 -1.39 19.49
C ARG A 96 -7.09 -0.71 20.84
N THR A 97 -7.49 -1.37 21.92
CA THR A 97 -7.35 -0.82 23.27
C THR A 97 -5.90 -0.86 23.74
N TRP A 98 -5.27 -2.02 23.66
CA TRP A 98 -3.95 -2.27 24.27
C TRP A 98 -2.80 -2.48 23.28
N GLY A 99 -3.06 -2.61 21.97
CA GLY A 99 -2.02 -2.76 20.97
C GLY A 99 -1.24 -1.48 20.70
N GLY A 100 -0.12 -1.60 20.00
CA GLY A 100 0.79 -0.51 19.72
C GLY A 100 0.48 0.27 18.44
N SER A 101 -0.40 -0.23 17.58
CA SER A 101 -0.71 0.35 16.27
C SER A 101 -1.96 1.22 16.28
N LYS A 102 -1.89 2.35 15.56
CA LYS A 102 -3.01 3.28 15.38
C LYS A 102 -4.03 2.76 14.34
N TYR A 103 -3.58 2.03 13.32
CA TYR A 103 -4.38 1.69 12.14
C TYR A 103 -4.67 0.21 11.98
N GLN A 104 -3.95 -0.69 12.66
CA GLN A 104 -4.08 -2.13 12.47
C GLN A 104 -5.48 -2.65 12.78
N VAL A 105 -6.03 -3.47 11.89
CA VAL A 105 -7.30 -4.16 12.08
C VAL A 105 -7.05 -5.60 12.50
N TYR A 106 -7.36 -5.90 13.75
CA TYR A 106 -7.21 -7.26 14.31
C TYR A 106 -8.38 -8.16 13.92
N GLY A 107 -8.11 -9.46 13.84
CA GLY A 107 -9.12 -10.49 13.62
C GLY A 107 -8.55 -11.78 13.04
N PRO A 108 -9.39 -12.75 12.68
CA PRO A 108 -8.98 -13.99 12.06
C PRO A 108 -8.12 -13.77 10.83
N THR A 109 -7.02 -14.51 10.73
CA THR A 109 -6.16 -14.50 9.55
C THR A 109 -5.96 -15.90 9.01
N ALA A 110 -5.69 -16.00 7.72
CA ALA A 110 -5.46 -17.26 7.04
C ALA A 110 -4.24 -18.03 7.56
N ALA A 111 -3.26 -17.31 8.12
CA ALA A 111 -2.03 -17.91 8.63
C ALA A 111 -2.24 -18.84 9.82
N PHE A 112 -3.36 -18.71 10.54
CA PHE A 112 -3.71 -19.63 11.62
C PHE A 112 -4.41 -20.90 11.14
N ILE A 113 -4.90 -20.98 9.89
CA ILE A 113 -5.65 -22.15 9.39
C ILE A 113 -4.86 -23.46 9.57
N PRO A 114 -3.60 -23.59 9.13
CA PRO A 114 -2.90 -24.85 9.27
C PRO A 114 -2.55 -25.19 10.73
N ILE A 115 -2.33 -24.19 11.60
CA ILE A 115 -2.00 -24.43 13.01
C ILE A 115 -3.24 -24.87 13.80
N ILE A 116 -4.32 -24.07 13.71
CA ILE A 116 -5.55 -24.34 14.45
C ILE A 116 -6.27 -25.54 13.86
N GLY A 117 -6.34 -25.64 12.52
CA GLY A 117 -6.93 -26.79 11.83
C GLY A 117 -6.22 -28.09 12.17
N GLY A 118 -4.89 -28.09 12.24
CA GLY A 118 -4.11 -29.23 12.69
C GLY A 118 -4.38 -29.65 14.15
N LEU A 119 -4.57 -28.64 15.05
CA LEU A 119 -4.96 -28.91 16.43
C LEU A 119 -6.36 -29.53 16.53
N ILE A 120 -7.33 -28.90 15.83
CA ILE A 120 -8.74 -29.37 15.85
C ILE A 120 -8.86 -30.76 15.22
N ALA A 121 -8.15 -31.03 14.13
CA ALA A 121 -8.14 -32.35 13.51
C ALA A 121 -7.53 -33.42 14.43
N LYS A 122 -6.45 -33.07 15.16
CA LYS A 122 -5.75 -34.04 16.05
C LYS A 122 -6.50 -34.34 17.34
N TYR A 123 -7.20 -33.34 17.91
CA TYR A 123 -7.83 -33.47 19.24
C TYR A 123 -9.37 -33.41 19.20
N GLY A 124 -9.96 -33.19 18.04
CA GLY A 124 -11.41 -33.21 17.79
C GLY A 124 -11.91 -34.59 17.37
N GLU A 125 -13.03 -34.64 16.68
CA GLU A 125 -13.74 -35.86 16.29
C GLU A 125 -12.87 -36.83 15.48
N ALA A 126 -12.09 -36.32 14.54
CA ALA A 126 -11.17 -37.16 13.77
C ALA A 126 -10.04 -37.79 14.59
N GLY A 127 -9.68 -37.20 15.72
CA GLY A 127 -8.70 -37.73 16.69
C GLY A 127 -9.30 -38.53 17.86
N GLY A 128 -10.62 -38.76 17.83
CA GLY A 128 -11.38 -39.51 18.86
C GLY A 128 -11.80 -38.67 20.07
N GLY A 129 -11.67 -37.36 20.03
CA GLY A 129 -12.20 -36.39 21.00
C GLY A 129 -13.46 -35.70 20.53
N THR A 130 -13.88 -34.67 21.23
CA THR A 130 -15.00 -33.81 20.84
C THR A 130 -14.51 -32.45 20.34
N LEU A 131 -15.28 -31.78 19.52
CA LEU A 131 -14.96 -30.39 19.10
C LEU A 131 -14.81 -29.45 20.30
N ALA A 132 -15.62 -29.62 21.34
CA ALA A 132 -15.54 -28.84 22.58
C ALA A 132 -14.20 -29.07 23.34
N GLU A 133 -13.73 -30.30 23.42
CA GLU A 133 -12.41 -30.62 24.04
C GLU A 133 -11.25 -30.04 23.23
N ALA A 134 -11.29 -30.19 21.92
CA ALA A 134 -10.28 -29.59 21.02
C ALA A 134 -10.25 -28.07 21.14
N HIS A 135 -11.42 -27.42 21.18
CA HIS A 135 -11.50 -25.97 21.37
C HIS A 135 -11.01 -25.56 22.75
N GLY A 136 -11.37 -26.27 23.81
CA GLY A 136 -10.86 -26.03 25.15
C GLY A 136 -9.32 -26.21 25.25
N PHE A 137 -8.75 -27.16 24.52
CA PHE A 137 -7.29 -27.29 24.41
C PHE A 137 -6.67 -26.13 23.63
N LEU A 138 -7.31 -25.66 22.55
CA LEU A 138 -6.90 -24.46 21.82
C LEU A 138 -6.88 -23.22 22.73
N VAL A 139 -7.88 -23.06 23.61
CA VAL A 139 -7.91 -21.99 24.62
C VAL A 139 -6.70 -22.08 25.54
N PHE A 140 -6.37 -23.29 26.04
CA PHE A 140 -5.22 -23.51 26.92
C PHE A 140 -3.89 -23.11 26.26
N VAL A 141 -3.63 -23.61 25.05
CA VAL A 141 -2.40 -23.27 24.28
C VAL A 141 -2.32 -21.79 23.96
N SER A 142 -3.47 -21.17 23.64
CA SER A 142 -3.56 -19.74 23.30
C SER A 142 -3.25 -18.85 24.50
N ILE A 143 -3.67 -19.22 25.70
CA ILE A 143 -3.33 -18.51 26.94
C ILE A 143 -1.81 -18.51 27.16
N ILE A 144 -1.16 -19.66 27.00
CA ILE A 144 0.30 -19.77 27.13
C ILE A 144 0.99 -18.89 26.09
N ALA A 145 0.56 -18.97 24.83
CA ALA A 145 1.11 -18.16 23.74
C ALA A 145 0.91 -16.65 24.01
N GLY A 146 -0.25 -16.25 24.51
CA GLY A 146 -0.55 -14.89 24.89
C GLY A 146 0.34 -14.36 26.02
N VAL A 147 0.57 -15.18 27.06
CA VAL A 147 1.49 -14.83 28.15
C VAL A 147 2.93 -14.65 27.63
N ILE A 148 3.39 -15.54 26.75
CA ILE A 148 4.72 -15.42 26.15
C ILE A 148 4.84 -14.12 25.35
N LEU A 149 3.85 -13.78 24.53
CA LEU A 149 3.83 -12.51 23.78
C LEU A 149 3.85 -11.29 24.70
N MET A 150 3.06 -11.30 25.78
CA MET A 150 3.09 -10.22 26.77
C MET A 150 4.48 -10.05 27.39
N LEU A 151 5.11 -11.17 27.77
CA LEU A 151 6.48 -11.16 28.30
C LEU A 151 7.47 -10.63 27.27
N MET A 152 7.36 -11.03 25.99
CA MET A 152 8.20 -10.49 24.91
C MET A 152 8.05 -8.97 24.81
N GLY A 153 6.84 -8.44 24.91
CA GLY A 153 6.58 -6.99 24.94
C GLY A 153 7.26 -6.31 26.14
N VAL A 154 7.07 -6.85 27.34
CA VAL A 154 7.66 -6.30 28.59
C VAL A 154 9.18 -6.28 28.53
N PHE A 155 9.79 -7.33 27.99
CA PHE A 155 11.26 -7.43 27.87
C PHE A 155 11.84 -6.66 26.67
N GLY A 156 11.01 -6.02 25.85
CA GLY A 156 11.45 -5.20 24.70
C GLY A 156 11.96 -6.02 23.53
N LEU A 157 11.36 -7.20 23.31
CA LEU A 157 11.74 -8.13 22.24
C LEU A 157 11.05 -7.80 20.91
N GLY A 158 10.20 -6.79 20.84
CA GLY A 158 9.46 -6.40 19.63
C GLY A 158 10.37 -6.10 18.43
N LYS A 159 11.55 -5.57 18.67
CA LYS A 159 12.56 -5.30 17.63
C LYS A 159 13.06 -6.57 16.93
N TYR A 160 13.03 -7.72 17.60
CA TYR A 160 13.54 -8.99 17.05
C TYR A 160 12.57 -9.67 16.11
N ALA A 161 11.31 -9.26 16.04
CA ALA A 161 10.38 -9.76 15.02
C ALA A 161 10.85 -9.46 13.58
N LYS A 162 11.71 -8.47 13.42
CA LYS A 162 12.34 -8.11 12.13
C LYS A 162 13.48 -9.04 11.71
N LEU A 163 13.90 -9.98 12.55
CA LEU A 163 15.00 -10.90 12.22
C LEU A 163 14.61 -12.06 11.30
N VAL A 164 13.32 -12.27 11.07
CA VAL A 164 12.85 -13.30 10.15
C VAL A 164 13.08 -12.85 8.71
N PRO A 165 13.83 -13.62 7.88
CA PRO A 165 14.11 -13.26 6.51
C PRO A 165 12.85 -13.11 5.66
N ASN A 166 12.80 -12.09 4.80
CA ASN A 166 11.66 -11.85 3.90
C ASN A 166 11.38 -13.07 2.99
N SER A 167 12.42 -13.76 2.54
CA SER A 167 12.29 -14.97 1.71
C SER A 167 11.47 -16.08 2.40
N ILE A 168 11.65 -16.26 3.72
CA ILE A 168 10.88 -17.23 4.49
C ILE A 168 9.43 -16.76 4.62
N ILE A 169 9.21 -15.46 4.86
CA ILE A 169 7.86 -14.89 5.01
C ILE A 169 7.08 -14.98 3.70
N VAL A 170 7.70 -14.62 2.57
CA VAL A 170 7.05 -14.74 1.25
C VAL A 170 6.80 -16.22 0.93
N GLY A 171 7.78 -17.10 1.16
CA GLY A 171 7.63 -18.52 0.95
C GLY A 171 6.50 -19.13 1.78
N PHE A 172 6.44 -18.81 3.06
CA PHE A 172 5.39 -19.28 3.95
C PHE A 172 4.00 -18.72 3.55
N THR A 173 3.92 -17.45 3.14
CA THR A 173 2.66 -16.86 2.68
C THR A 173 2.14 -17.55 1.42
N VAL A 174 3.01 -17.86 0.47
CA VAL A 174 2.67 -18.62 -0.74
C VAL A 174 2.25 -20.05 -0.38
N GLY A 175 3.00 -20.72 0.51
CA GLY A 175 2.68 -22.07 0.97
C GLY A 175 1.32 -22.16 1.66
N ILE A 176 1.00 -21.20 2.53
CA ILE A 176 -0.35 -21.10 3.15
C ILE A 176 -1.41 -20.85 2.09
N ALA A 177 -1.18 -19.97 1.13
CA ALA A 177 -2.15 -19.70 0.08
C ALA A 177 -2.50 -20.97 -0.72
N VAL A 178 -1.49 -21.76 -1.05
CA VAL A 178 -1.68 -23.06 -1.71
C VAL A 178 -2.44 -24.04 -0.79
N ALA A 179 -2.05 -24.15 0.47
CA ALA A 179 -2.72 -25.02 1.45
C ALA A 179 -4.20 -24.65 1.61
N ILE A 180 -4.53 -23.36 1.70
CA ILE A 180 -5.92 -22.89 1.81
C ILE A 180 -6.71 -23.22 0.54
N ALA A 181 -6.14 -22.96 -0.64
CA ALA A 181 -6.80 -23.26 -1.88
C ALA A 181 -7.13 -24.75 -1.99
N LEU A 182 -6.21 -25.61 -1.60
CA LEU A 182 -6.35 -27.07 -1.69
C LEU A 182 -7.28 -27.64 -0.59
N SER A 183 -7.18 -27.17 0.65
CA SER A 183 -8.01 -27.66 1.77
C SER A 183 -9.48 -27.26 1.66
N ASN A 184 -9.81 -26.20 0.93
CA ASN A 184 -11.19 -25.75 0.75
C ASN A 184 -11.78 -26.19 -0.59
N PHE A 185 -11.06 -27.03 -1.34
CA PHE A 185 -11.52 -27.48 -2.65
C PHE A 185 -12.74 -28.39 -2.53
N GLU A 186 -12.84 -29.20 -1.46
CA GLU A 186 -14.02 -30.05 -1.17
C GLU A 186 -15.31 -29.24 -1.10
N SER A 187 -15.31 -28.11 -0.41
CA SER A 187 -16.46 -27.20 -0.32
C SER A 187 -16.91 -26.68 -1.70
N ILE A 188 -15.95 -26.43 -2.62
CA ILE A 188 -16.24 -26.02 -4.00
C ILE A 188 -16.80 -27.18 -4.80
N LEU A 189 -16.30 -28.40 -4.58
CA LEU A 189 -16.80 -29.61 -5.24
C LEU A 189 -18.24 -29.97 -4.81
N GLY A 190 -18.71 -29.44 -3.69
CA GLY A 190 -20.05 -29.64 -3.18
C GLY A 190 -20.22 -31.02 -2.55
N VAL A 191 -19.17 -31.49 -1.88
CA VAL A 191 -19.20 -32.73 -1.04
C VAL A 191 -19.03 -32.34 0.42
N GLU A 192 -19.63 -33.09 1.34
CA GLU A 192 -19.55 -32.82 2.77
C GLU A 192 -18.15 -33.09 3.31
N SER A 193 -17.54 -34.18 2.86
CA SER A 193 -16.18 -34.59 3.17
C SER A 193 -15.57 -35.36 2.01
N TYR A 194 -14.24 -35.42 1.94
CA TYR A 194 -13.55 -36.33 1.03
C TYR A 194 -13.88 -37.80 1.35
N GLN A 195 -14.30 -38.13 2.58
CA GLN A 195 -14.82 -39.46 2.93
C GLN A 195 -16.04 -39.86 2.09
N ASP A 196 -16.90 -38.90 1.73
CA ASP A 196 -18.07 -39.16 0.86
C ASP A 196 -17.67 -39.60 -0.55
N LEU A 197 -16.44 -39.23 -0.96
CA LEU A 197 -15.85 -39.65 -2.22
C LEU A 197 -15.25 -41.05 -2.14
N LEU A 198 -14.82 -41.52 -0.97
CA LEU A 198 -14.08 -42.78 -0.77
C LEU A 198 -14.97 -44.01 -0.55
N GLY A 199 -16.15 -43.86 0.09
CA GLY A 199 -16.86 -44.98 0.67
C GLY A 199 -16.27 -45.37 2.04
N GLU A 200 -17.01 -46.23 2.81
CA GLU A 200 -16.77 -46.50 4.23
C GLU A 200 -15.46 -47.22 4.57
N ASP A 201 -14.69 -47.73 3.61
CA ASP A 201 -13.58 -48.65 3.85
C ASP A 201 -12.17 -48.10 3.64
N GLU A 202 -11.95 -46.86 3.23
CA GLU A 202 -10.59 -46.29 3.00
C GLU A 202 -10.19 -45.19 4.02
N ASP A 203 -9.09 -45.46 4.75
CA ASP A 203 -8.47 -44.49 5.66
C ASP A 203 -7.94 -43.27 4.93
N ILE A 204 -8.35 -42.06 5.32
CA ILE A 204 -7.81 -40.79 4.84
C ILE A 204 -6.38 -40.60 5.41
N LYS A 205 -5.42 -41.33 4.89
CA LYS A 205 -4.00 -41.22 5.27
C LYS A 205 -3.16 -40.45 4.24
N GLY A 206 -3.81 -40.01 3.15
CA GLY A 206 -3.15 -39.28 2.05
C GLY A 206 -3.12 -37.77 2.30
N GLY A 207 -2.01 -37.13 1.94
CA GLY A 207 -1.92 -35.67 1.95
C GLY A 207 -2.83 -35.02 0.88
N ILE A 208 -2.83 -33.69 0.81
CA ILE A 208 -3.65 -32.86 -0.06
C ILE A 208 -3.68 -33.33 -1.53
N LEU A 209 -2.55 -33.80 -2.06
CA LEU A 209 -2.47 -34.36 -3.41
C LEU A 209 -3.29 -35.64 -3.57
N HIS A 210 -3.34 -36.48 -2.55
CA HIS A 210 -4.15 -37.69 -2.56
C HIS A 210 -5.65 -37.36 -2.62
N ASN A 211 -6.10 -36.37 -1.85
CA ASN A 211 -7.49 -35.90 -1.90
C ASN A 211 -7.89 -35.34 -3.26
N LEU A 212 -6.96 -34.70 -4.00
CA LEU A 212 -7.20 -34.26 -5.36
C LEU A 212 -7.33 -35.42 -6.37
N THR A 213 -6.52 -36.48 -6.23
CA THR A 213 -6.67 -37.69 -7.09
C THR A 213 -7.98 -38.36 -6.81
N LEU A 214 -8.40 -38.46 -5.54
CA LEU A 214 -9.71 -39.04 -5.18
C LEU A 214 -10.88 -38.25 -5.75
N ALA A 215 -10.82 -36.93 -5.72
CA ALA A 215 -11.84 -36.08 -6.34
C ALA A 215 -11.91 -36.27 -7.86
N TYR A 216 -10.77 -36.52 -8.48
CA TYR A 216 -10.71 -36.83 -9.94
C TYR A 216 -11.29 -38.19 -10.24
N ASP A 217 -10.97 -39.23 -9.48
CA ASP A 217 -11.43 -40.59 -9.67
C ASP A 217 -12.95 -40.75 -9.41
N ASN A 218 -13.52 -39.89 -8.56
CA ASN A 218 -14.96 -39.88 -8.23
C ASN A 218 -15.66 -38.61 -8.77
N ILE A 219 -15.36 -38.19 -9.98
CA ILE A 219 -15.91 -36.96 -10.59
C ILE A 219 -17.43 -37.01 -10.78
N ASP A 220 -18.03 -38.17 -10.83
CA ASP A 220 -19.47 -38.44 -10.89
C ASP A 220 -20.21 -38.04 -9.60
N LYS A 221 -19.53 -38.01 -8.46
CA LYS A 221 -20.08 -37.57 -7.17
C LYS A 221 -20.00 -36.05 -6.97
N VAL A 222 -19.27 -35.35 -7.83
CA VAL A 222 -19.06 -33.90 -7.72
C VAL A 222 -20.31 -33.15 -8.18
N ASN A 223 -20.73 -32.16 -7.35
CA ASN A 223 -21.86 -31.30 -7.70
C ASN A 223 -21.41 -30.12 -8.56
N PHE A 224 -21.59 -30.22 -9.89
CA PHE A 224 -21.18 -29.16 -10.82
C PHE A 224 -21.86 -27.79 -10.59
N TRP A 225 -23.06 -27.77 -10.00
CA TRP A 225 -23.74 -26.52 -9.63
C TRP A 225 -23.01 -25.82 -8.46
N SER A 226 -22.56 -26.60 -7.51
CA SER A 226 -21.69 -26.09 -6.42
C SER A 226 -20.40 -25.53 -6.97
N VAL A 227 -19.73 -26.23 -7.88
CA VAL A 227 -18.52 -25.75 -8.56
C VAL A 227 -18.78 -24.41 -9.27
N GLY A 228 -19.89 -24.31 -10.01
CA GLY A 228 -20.31 -23.08 -10.68
C GLY A 228 -20.53 -21.91 -9.70
N LEU A 229 -21.17 -22.17 -8.56
CA LEU A 229 -21.38 -21.17 -7.51
C LEU A 229 -20.08 -20.74 -6.83
N GLY A 230 -19.18 -21.67 -6.53
CA GLY A 230 -17.89 -21.38 -5.91
C GLY A 230 -17.02 -20.48 -6.79
N PHE A 231 -16.78 -20.90 -8.03
CA PHE A 231 -16.03 -20.06 -8.97
C PHE A 231 -16.78 -18.78 -9.35
N GLY A 232 -18.11 -18.81 -9.46
CA GLY A 232 -18.93 -17.62 -9.66
C GLY A 232 -18.70 -16.60 -8.55
N THR A 233 -18.74 -17.03 -7.29
CA THR A 233 -18.47 -16.17 -6.12
C THR A 233 -17.06 -15.59 -6.15
N PHE A 234 -16.06 -16.40 -6.50
CA PHE A 234 -14.66 -15.94 -6.69
C PHE A 234 -14.56 -14.83 -7.74
N PHE A 235 -15.11 -15.07 -8.95
CA PHE A 235 -15.03 -14.11 -10.05
C PHE A 235 -15.83 -12.83 -9.79
N ILE A 236 -17.04 -12.95 -9.22
CA ILE A 236 -17.87 -11.79 -8.84
C ILE A 236 -17.11 -10.93 -7.83
N THR A 237 -16.51 -11.54 -6.80
CA THR A 237 -15.72 -10.83 -5.79
C THR A 237 -14.56 -10.07 -6.44
N LYS A 238 -13.80 -10.72 -7.32
CA LYS A 238 -12.67 -10.13 -8.03
C LYS A 238 -13.09 -9.00 -8.97
N LEU A 239 -14.22 -9.17 -9.66
CA LEU A 239 -14.77 -8.17 -10.58
C LEU A 239 -15.24 -6.92 -9.82
N LEU A 240 -16.01 -7.08 -8.73
CA LEU A 240 -16.52 -5.97 -7.94
C LEU A 240 -15.39 -5.14 -7.32
N LEU A 241 -14.34 -5.78 -6.81
CA LEU A 241 -13.16 -5.09 -6.27
C LEU A 241 -12.36 -4.34 -7.35
N ARG A 242 -12.44 -4.78 -8.61
CA ARG A 242 -11.84 -4.04 -9.72
C ARG A 242 -12.58 -2.74 -10.03
N ILE A 243 -13.89 -2.69 -9.76
CA ILE A 243 -14.72 -1.49 -9.96
C ILE A 243 -14.46 -0.49 -8.83
N SER A 244 -14.55 -0.92 -7.57
CA SER A 244 -14.26 -0.04 -6.42
C SER A 244 -13.91 -0.85 -5.17
N ILE A 245 -12.89 -0.39 -4.45
CA ILE A 245 -12.48 -0.98 -3.17
C ILE A 245 -13.50 -0.70 -2.03
N PHE A 246 -14.37 0.29 -2.21
CA PHE A 246 -15.41 0.64 -1.24
C PHE A 246 -16.63 -0.30 -1.31
N ILE A 247 -16.75 -1.10 -2.37
CA ILE A 247 -17.79 -2.12 -2.48
C ILE A 247 -17.41 -3.28 -1.56
N PRO A 248 -18.29 -3.70 -0.62
CA PRO A 248 -18.06 -4.90 0.18
C PRO A 248 -18.27 -6.16 -0.67
N ALA A 249 -17.37 -6.36 -1.63
CA ALA A 249 -17.49 -7.36 -2.70
C ALA A 249 -17.75 -8.79 -2.21
N PRO A 250 -17.06 -9.29 -1.14
CA PRO A 250 -17.36 -10.63 -0.62
C PRO A 250 -18.81 -10.79 -0.16
N LEU A 251 -19.38 -9.75 0.48
CA LEU A 251 -20.76 -9.80 0.93
C LEU A 251 -21.76 -9.84 -0.25
N PHE A 252 -21.55 -8.98 -1.25
CA PHE A 252 -22.39 -8.97 -2.44
C PHE A 252 -22.27 -10.25 -3.25
N ALA A 253 -21.08 -10.80 -3.39
CA ALA A 253 -20.84 -12.04 -4.08
C ALA A 253 -21.57 -13.21 -3.39
N ILE A 254 -21.47 -13.30 -2.05
CA ILE A 254 -22.21 -14.34 -1.29
C ILE A 254 -23.72 -14.11 -1.39
N ALA A 255 -24.20 -12.88 -1.21
CA ALA A 255 -25.64 -12.61 -1.27
C ALA A 255 -26.25 -12.98 -2.63
N THR A 256 -25.58 -12.63 -3.73
CA THR A 256 -26.02 -12.99 -5.08
C THR A 256 -25.99 -14.50 -5.32
N SER A 257 -24.92 -15.17 -4.90
CA SER A 257 -24.77 -16.61 -5.07
C SER A 257 -25.74 -17.39 -4.18
N THR A 258 -26.02 -16.91 -2.94
CA THR A 258 -27.03 -17.49 -2.05
C THR A 258 -28.43 -17.34 -2.64
N LEU A 259 -28.73 -16.17 -3.23
CA LEU A 259 -30.02 -15.96 -3.90
C LEU A 259 -30.19 -16.91 -5.10
N LEU A 260 -29.16 -17.10 -5.91
CA LEU A 260 -29.15 -18.05 -7.02
C LEU A 260 -29.34 -19.49 -6.53
N ALA A 261 -28.65 -19.87 -5.46
CA ALA A 261 -28.81 -21.19 -4.85
C ALA A 261 -30.24 -21.43 -4.34
N ALA A 262 -30.87 -20.43 -3.70
CA ALA A 262 -32.21 -20.53 -3.16
C ALA A 262 -33.33 -20.49 -4.22
N THR A 263 -33.06 -19.90 -5.41
CA THR A 263 -34.08 -19.72 -6.48
C THR A 263 -33.85 -20.63 -7.67
N VAL A 264 -32.73 -20.49 -8.33
CA VAL A 264 -32.43 -21.19 -9.61
C VAL A 264 -31.95 -22.62 -9.38
N PHE A 265 -31.24 -22.85 -8.27
CA PHE A 265 -30.61 -24.12 -7.95
C PHE A 265 -31.17 -24.82 -6.70
N ALA A 266 -32.40 -24.47 -6.28
CA ALA A 266 -33.02 -24.98 -5.06
C ALA A 266 -33.08 -26.52 -5.00
N ASP A 267 -33.31 -27.19 -6.15
CA ASP A 267 -33.45 -28.66 -6.22
C ASP A 267 -32.16 -29.36 -6.69
N LYS A 268 -31.00 -28.71 -6.61
CA LYS A 268 -29.72 -29.23 -7.14
C LYS A 268 -28.81 -29.85 -6.10
N GLY A 269 -29.27 -30.07 -4.86
CA GLY A 269 -28.49 -30.72 -3.80
C GLY A 269 -27.26 -29.88 -3.38
N ILE A 270 -27.42 -28.55 -3.27
CA ILE A 270 -26.36 -27.66 -2.83
C ILE A 270 -26.30 -27.68 -1.32
N ILE A 271 -25.12 -27.99 -0.78
CA ILE A 271 -24.89 -28.05 0.68
C ILE A 271 -24.79 -26.62 1.23
N LEU A 272 -25.59 -26.34 2.24
CA LEU A 272 -25.64 -25.04 2.93
C LEU A 272 -24.86 -25.10 4.26
N VAL A 273 -24.49 -23.95 4.78
CA VAL A 273 -23.82 -23.84 6.11
C VAL A 273 -24.66 -24.51 7.19
N LYS A 274 -26.00 -24.34 7.17
CA LYS A 274 -26.91 -24.99 8.12
C LYS A 274 -26.88 -26.51 8.08
N ASP A 275 -26.62 -27.12 6.94
CA ASP A 275 -26.64 -28.56 6.76
C ASP A 275 -25.47 -29.23 7.49
N ILE A 276 -24.31 -28.53 7.59
CA ILE A 276 -23.10 -29.01 8.29
C ILE A 276 -23.05 -28.52 9.74
N TYR A 277 -23.32 -27.24 9.99
CA TYR A 277 -23.12 -26.63 11.31
C TYR A 277 -24.39 -26.44 12.12
N GLY A 278 -25.55 -26.73 11.52
CA GLY A 278 -26.84 -26.42 12.12
C GLY A 278 -27.14 -24.92 12.21
N SER A 279 -28.00 -24.53 13.15
CA SER A 279 -28.31 -23.11 13.35
C SER A 279 -27.15 -22.32 13.96
N ILE A 280 -26.96 -21.08 13.50
CA ILE A 280 -25.99 -20.15 14.06
C ILE A 280 -26.63 -19.47 15.27
N PRO A 281 -26.14 -19.72 16.52
CA PRO A 281 -26.73 -19.14 17.71
C PRO A 281 -26.55 -17.61 17.74
N ASN A 282 -27.59 -16.92 18.17
CA ASN A 282 -27.53 -15.47 18.38
C ASN A 282 -26.72 -15.05 19.61
N ASN A 283 -26.41 -16.01 20.50
CA ASN A 283 -25.57 -15.79 21.67
C ASN A 283 -24.10 -16.01 21.28
N PHE A 284 -23.42 -14.97 20.86
CA PHE A 284 -22.01 -15.03 20.48
C PHE A 284 -21.05 -15.10 21.68
N PHE A 285 -21.46 -14.63 22.86
CA PHE A 285 -20.61 -14.55 24.05
C PHE A 285 -20.81 -15.77 24.94
N VAL A 286 -20.10 -16.84 24.61
CA VAL A 286 -20.08 -18.07 25.41
C VAL A 286 -18.69 -18.24 26.01
N PHE A 287 -18.62 -18.45 27.32
CA PHE A 287 -17.35 -18.72 27.99
C PHE A 287 -16.88 -20.15 27.64
N THR A 288 -15.66 -20.25 27.12
CA THR A 288 -15.02 -21.52 26.78
C THR A 288 -13.88 -21.76 27.77
N PRO A 289 -14.02 -22.71 28.69
CA PRO A 289 -12.96 -23.02 29.66
C PRO A 289 -11.75 -23.66 28.97
N PRO A 290 -10.52 -23.38 29.44
CA PRO A 290 -9.36 -24.11 28.98
C PRO A 290 -9.44 -25.59 29.44
N ILE A 291 -9.21 -26.52 28.53
CA ILE A 291 -9.18 -27.95 28.80
C ILE A 291 -7.78 -28.47 28.51
N LEU A 292 -7.24 -29.26 29.43
CA LEU A 292 -5.93 -29.88 29.28
C LEU A 292 -6.12 -31.36 29.06
N PRO A 293 -5.66 -31.94 27.93
CA PRO A 293 -5.65 -33.37 27.71
C PRO A 293 -4.76 -34.12 28.73
N ALA A 294 -4.92 -35.42 28.85
CA ALA A 294 -4.05 -36.23 29.68
C ALA A 294 -2.57 -36.04 29.32
N MET A 295 -1.75 -35.64 30.28
CA MET A 295 -0.35 -35.25 30.07
C MET A 295 0.51 -36.48 29.73
N THR A 296 0.78 -36.63 28.45
CA THR A 296 1.76 -37.58 27.90
C THR A 296 2.94 -36.82 27.31
N SER A 297 4.06 -37.49 27.06
CA SER A 297 5.20 -36.86 26.37
C SER A 297 4.84 -36.29 25.02
N GLY A 298 3.91 -36.92 24.28
CA GLY A 298 3.39 -36.42 23.00
C GLY A 298 2.61 -35.14 23.17
N VAL A 299 1.72 -35.04 24.19
CA VAL A 299 0.92 -33.82 24.45
C VAL A 299 1.82 -32.64 24.83
N ILE A 300 2.90 -32.87 25.57
CA ILE A 300 3.86 -31.78 25.91
C ILE A 300 4.54 -31.24 24.65
N LEU A 301 4.93 -32.13 23.73
CA LEU A 301 5.50 -31.68 22.44
C LEU A 301 4.48 -30.93 21.59
N ASP A 302 3.22 -31.36 21.57
CA ASP A 302 2.15 -30.68 20.88
C ASP A 302 1.88 -29.29 21.46
N ILE A 303 1.85 -29.16 22.80
CA ILE A 303 1.73 -27.84 23.45
C ILE A 303 2.86 -26.94 23.01
N ALA A 304 4.10 -27.42 23.06
CA ALA A 304 5.25 -26.62 22.63
C ALA A 304 5.13 -26.21 21.13
N TYR A 305 4.72 -27.16 20.29
CA TYR A 305 4.50 -26.96 18.85
C TYR A 305 3.44 -25.89 18.58
N PHE A 306 2.23 -26.05 19.10
CA PHE A 306 1.12 -25.12 18.83
C PHE A 306 1.36 -23.75 19.49
N VAL A 307 1.89 -23.70 20.70
CA VAL A 307 2.27 -22.43 21.37
C VAL A 307 3.28 -21.67 20.53
N PHE A 308 4.35 -22.34 20.08
CA PHE A 308 5.35 -21.70 19.24
C PHE A 308 4.73 -21.18 17.92
N GLY A 309 3.89 -21.98 17.26
CA GLY A 309 3.19 -21.58 16.04
C GLY A 309 2.34 -20.33 16.24
N ILE A 310 1.53 -20.29 17.30
CA ILE A 310 0.68 -19.14 17.62
C ILE A 310 1.53 -17.90 17.93
N VAL A 311 2.59 -18.04 18.75
CA VAL A 311 3.51 -16.93 19.08
C VAL A 311 4.18 -16.39 17.82
N PHE A 312 4.73 -17.29 16.99
CA PHE A 312 5.45 -16.93 15.78
C PHE A 312 4.56 -16.15 14.79
N VAL A 313 3.40 -16.70 14.45
CA VAL A 313 2.47 -16.06 13.52
C VAL A 313 1.99 -14.71 14.07
N SER A 314 1.60 -14.68 15.34
CA SER A 314 1.14 -13.46 15.99
C SER A 314 2.21 -12.38 16.01
N ALA A 315 3.44 -12.71 16.34
CA ALA A 315 4.54 -11.77 16.42
C ALA A 315 4.90 -11.21 15.04
N VAL A 316 5.06 -12.09 14.07
CA VAL A 316 5.47 -11.69 12.71
C VAL A 316 4.37 -10.89 12.01
N GLU A 317 3.15 -11.44 11.88
CA GLU A 317 2.06 -10.78 11.17
C GLU A 317 1.65 -9.45 11.82
N SER A 318 1.61 -9.38 13.15
CA SER A 318 1.20 -8.17 13.85
C SER A 318 2.17 -7.01 13.62
N VAL A 319 3.49 -7.27 13.74
CA VAL A 319 4.52 -6.25 13.49
C VAL A 319 4.53 -5.83 12.03
N LEU A 320 4.41 -6.78 11.10
CA LEU A 320 4.33 -6.50 9.67
C LEU A 320 3.12 -5.64 9.34
N CYS A 321 1.95 -6.06 9.80
CA CYS A 321 0.70 -5.35 9.55
C CYS A 321 0.75 -3.93 10.13
N SER A 322 1.29 -3.74 11.33
CA SER A 322 1.43 -2.42 11.97
C SER A 322 2.40 -1.50 11.23
N SER A 323 3.55 -2.05 10.82
CA SER A 323 4.54 -1.30 10.04
C SER A 323 3.99 -0.86 8.68
N MET A 324 3.31 -1.77 7.97
CA MET A 324 2.64 -1.46 6.71
C MET A 324 1.50 -0.46 6.89
N ALA A 325 0.75 -0.56 7.99
CA ALA A 325 -0.34 0.35 8.29
C ALA A 325 0.13 1.79 8.43
N ASP A 326 1.23 2.02 9.17
CA ASP A 326 1.82 3.34 9.32
C ASP A 326 2.29 3.92 7.98
N ARG A 327 2.90 3.09 7.13
CA ARG A 327 3.31 3.50 5.78
C ARG A 327 2.12 3.86 4.90
N MET A 328 1.11 2.98 4.83
CA MET A 328 -0.09 3.19 4.00
C MET A 328 -0.90 4.41 4.44
N ALA A 329 -0.90 4.72 5.73
CA ALA A 329 -1.56 5.89 6.30
C ALA A 329 -0.72 7.17 6.20
N ASN A 330 0.52 7.08 5.71
CA ASN A 330 1.51 8.17 5.75
C ASN A 330 1.59 8.79 7.16
N ASN A 331 1.67 7.91 8.19
CA ASN A 331 1.61 8.31 9.58
C ASN A 331 2.88 9.06 10.01
N ARG A 332 2.76 10.37 10.21
CA ARG A 332 3.86 11.24 10.69
C ARG A 332 3.80 11.51 12.20
N GLY A 333 2.68 11.17 12.83
CA GLY A 333 2.46 11.37 14.26
C GLY A 333 3.01 10.20 15.07
N THR A 334 2.15 9.58 15.86
CA THR A 334 2.52 8.45 16.72
C THR A 334 2.73 7.19 15.89
N LEU A 335 3.99 6.84 15.63
CA LEU A 335 4.37 5.58 15.00
C LEU A 335 4.01 4.39 15.90
N PHE A 336 3.83 3.21 15.31
CA PHE A 336 3.52 2.01 16.08
C PHE A 336 4.66 1.60 17.02
N ASN A 337 4.29 1.12 18.19
CA ASN A 337 5.24 0.61 19.17
C ASN A 337 5.20 -0.93 19.18
N PRO A 338 6.27 -1.62 18.71
CA PRO A 338 6.28 -3.07 18.61
C PRO A 338 6.19 -3.79 19.96
N ASP A 339 6.72 -3.22 21.03
CA ASP A 339 6.65 -3.81 22.37
C ASP A 339 5.23 -3.73 22.95
N LYS A 340 4.56 -2.56 22.77
CA LYS A 340 3.15 -2.39 23.14
C LYS A 340 2.26 -3.26 22.25
N GLU A 341 2.63 -3.44 20.99
CA GLU A 341 1.91 -4.33 20.07
C GLU A 341 1.93 -5.78 20.57
N PHE A 342 3.08 -6.29 20.99
CA PHE A 342 3.17 -7.62 21.58
C PHE A 342 2.36 -7.77 22.86
N TRP A 343 2.31 -6.73 23.69
CA TRP A 343 1.44 -6.72 24.86
C TRP A 343 -0.03 -6.86 24.48
N GLY A 344 -0.51 -6.01 23.58
CA GLY A 344 -1.90 -6.04 23.09
C GLY A 344 -2.24 -7.34 22.37
N GLN A 345 -1.33 -7.82 21.54
CA GLN A 345 -1.47 -9.09 20.83
C GLN A 345 -1.54 -10.28 21.79
N GLY A 346 -0.76 -10.25 22.86
CA GLY A 346 -0.84 -11.26 23.93
C GLY A 346 -2.20 -11.27 24.63
N LEU A 347 -2.77 -10.08 24.92
CA LEU A 347 -4.13 -9.99 25.47
C LEU A 347 -5.18 -10.52 24.48
N VAL A 348 -5.01 -10.27 23.18
CA VAL A 348 -5.89 -10.83 22.13
C VAL A 348 -5.87 -12.36 22.21
N GLN A 349 -4.70 -12.99 22.32
CA GLN A 349 -4.56 -14.45 22.40
C GLN A 349 -5.16 -15.05 23.68
N VAL A 350 -5.15 -14.31 24.78
CA VAL A 350 -5.75 -14.78 26.04
C VAL A 350 -7.27 -14.67 26.02
N PHE A 351 -7.77 -13.47 25.72
CA PHE A 351 -9.20 -13.20 25.95
C PHE A 351 -10.10 -13.62 24.79
N THR A 352 -9.62 -13.60 23.54
CA THR A 352 -10.46 -13.96 22.41
C THR A 352 -10.89 -15.43 22.42
N PRO A 353 -10.01 -16.42 22.67
CA PRO A 353 -10.41 -17.81 22.75
C PRO A 353 -11.29 -18.13 23.96
N LEU A 354 -11.09 -17.45 25.11
CA LEU A 354 -11.92 -17.62 26.30
C LEU A 354 -13.40 -17.28 26.07
N VAL A 355 -13.69 -16.47 25.05
CA VAL A 355 -15.08 -16.05 24.76
C VAL A 355 -15.46 -16.59 23.38
N ASN A 356 -15.47 -17.90 23.26
CA ASN A 356 -15.90 -18.65 22.07
C ASN A 356 -15.22 -18.23 20.76
N GLY A 357 -14.06 -17.60 20.84
CA GLY A 357 -13.26 -17.23 19.68
C GLY A 357 -12.07 -18.16 19.52
N PHE A 358 -11.06 -17.68 18.77
CA PHE A 358 -9.80 -18.38 18.56
C PHE A 358 -8.68 -17.36 18.33
N PRO A 359 -7.39 -17.76 18.29
CA PRO A 359 -6.26 -16.89 18.03
C PRO A 359 -6.42 -15.99 16.82
N CYS A 360 -6.11 -14.69 17.00
CA CYS A 360 -6.24 -13.65 16.01
C CYS A 360 -5.01 -12.77 15.96
N THR A 361 -4.74 -12.15 14.81
CA THR A 361 -3.65 -11.17 14.66
C THR A 361 -4.05 -10.02 13.75
N GLY A 362 -3.09 -9.15 13.40
CA GLY A 362 -3.29 -8.06 12.47
C GLY A 362 -3.54 -8.55 11.04
N ALA A 363 -4.62 -8.09 10.43
CA ALA A 363 -5.03 -8.51 9.10
C ALA A 363 -4.68 -7.43 8.07
N LEU A 364 -3.61 -7.63 7.30
CA LEU A 364 -3.08 -6.63 6.38
C LEU A 364 -4.13 -6.12 5.37
N ALA A 365 -4.84 -7.02 4.68
CA ALA A 365 -5.84 -6.64 3.68
C ALA A 365 -6.97 -5.78 4.27
N ARG A 366 -7.47 -6.15 5.47
CA ARG A 366 -8.51 -5.39 6.17
C ARG A 366 -8.00 -4.07 6.70
N THR A 367 -6.75 -4.02 7.15
CA THR A 367 -6.06 -2.80 7.57
C THR A 367 -5.92 -1.83 6.40
N ALA A 368 -5.48 -2.32 5.24
CA ALA A 368 -5.41 -1.54 4.00
C ALA A 368 -6.78 -0.98 3.59
N THR A 369 -7.83 -1.80 3.65
CA THR A 369 -9.20 -1.35 3.37
C THR A 369 -9.65 -0.28 4.35
N SER A 370 -9.38 -0.43 5.65
CA SER A 370 -9.72 0.55 6.69
C SER A 370 -9.07 1.90 6.45
N ILE A 371 -7.77 1.92 6.14
CA ILE A 371 -7.01 3.14 5.83
C ILE A 371 -7.54 3.81 4.57
N LYS A 372 -7.72 3.06 3.48
CA LYS A 372 -8.28 3.58 2.21
C LYS A 372 -9.71 4.09 2.37
N ALA A 373 -10.49 3.49 3.27
CA ALA A 373 -11.83 3.97 3.64
C ALA A 373 -11.81 5.23 4.51
N GLY A 374 -10.63 5.71 4.89
CA GLY A 374 -10.45 6.98 5.58
C GLY A 374 -10.32 6.88 7.11
N ALA A 375 -10.02 5.71 7.67
CA ALA A 375 -9.76 5.55 9.10
C ALA A 375 -8.58 6.44 9.54
N VAL A 376 -8.77 7.13 10.67
CA VAL A 376 -7.79 8.09 11.22
C VAL A 376 -7.32 7.66 12.60
N THR A 377 -8.19 7.05 13.40
CA THR A 377 -7.90 6.71 14.81
C THR A 377 -8.27 5.26 15.14
N PRO A 378 -7.89 4.76 16.32
CA PRO A 378 -8.33 3.46 16.79
C PRO A 378 -9.85 3.27 16.85
N LEU A 379 -10.66 4.34 16.86
CA LEU A 379 -12.13 4.29 16.90
C LEU A 379 -12.73 3.47 15.75
N ALA A 380 -12.11 3.49 14.57
CA ALA A 380 -12.55 2.69 13.43
C ALA A 380 -12.65 1.19 13.77
N GLY A 381 -11.78 0.67 14.64
CA GLY A 381 -11.83 -0.72 15.08
C GLY A 381 -12.98 -1.02 16.02
N TYR A 382 -13.34 -0.09 16.92
CA TYR A 382 -14.51 -0.24 17.79
C TYR A 382 -15.79 -0.22 16.96
N PHE A 383 -15.93 0.72 16.02
CA PHE A 383 -17.07 0.75 15.10
C PHE A 383 -17.17 -0.53 14.27
N LYS A 384 -16.05 -1.04 13.76
CA LYS A 384 -16.03 -2.33 13.05
C LYS A 384 -16.59 -3.45 13.93
N ALA A 385 -16.17 -3.55 15.20
CA ALA A 385 -16.63 -4.60 16.10
C ALA A 385 -18.13 -4.48 16.37
N ILE A 386 -18.61 -3.27 16.66
CA ILE A 386 -20.04 -2.99 16.90
C ILE A 386 -20.87 -3.37 15.65
N PHE A 387 -20.50 -2.86 14.48
CA PHE A 387 -21.24 -3.16 13.25
C PHE A 387 -21.18 -4.64 12.90
N LYS A 388 -20.03 -5.29 13.08
CA LYS A 388 -19.88 -6.73 12.80
C LYS A 388 -20.80 -7.57 13.64
N LEU A 389 -20.87 -7.32 14.96
CA LEU A 389 -21.73 -8.06 15.88
C LEU A 389 -23.23 -7.74 15.64
N SER A 390 -23.57 -6.47 15.45
CA SER A 390 -24.93 -6.06 15.16
C SER A 390 -25.45 -6.67 13.86
N LEU A 391 -24.67 -6.57 12.78
CA LEU A 391 -25.04 -7.18 11.51
C LEU A 391 -25.16 -8.70 11.62
N ALA A 392 -24.21 -9.36 12.25
CA ALA A 392 -24.26 -10.81 12.42
C ALA A 392 -25.49 -11.25 13.22
N TYR A 393 -25.88 -10.50 14.25
CA TYR A 393 -27.07 -10.76 15.04
C TYR A 393 -28.34 -10.69 14.17
N TYR A 394 -28.50 -9.66 13.35
CA TYR A 394 -29.69 -9.47 12.52
C TYR A 394 -29.73 -10.37 11.28
N ILE A 395 -28.57 -10.77 10.73
CA ILE A 395 -28.52 -11.57 9.50
C ILE A 395 -28.13 -13.04 9.73
N SER A 396 -28.04 -13.52 11.00
CA SER A 396 -27.63 -14.89 11.32
C SER A 396 -28.38 -15.95 10.54
N SER A 397 -29.73 -15.86 10.48
CA SER A 397 -30.57 -16.80 9.72
C SER A 397 -30.29 -16.79 8.21
N TYR A 398 -29.84 -15.68 7.64
CA TYR A 398 -29.42 -15.62 6.24
C TYR A 398 -28.02 -16.20 6.03
N LEU A 399 -27.14 -16.09 7.04
CA LEU A 399 -25.81 -16.69 7.00
C LEU A 399 -25.86 -18.22 7.01
N GLU A 400 -26.88 -18.80 7.64
CA GLU A 400 -27.16 -20.24 7.61
C GLU A 400 -27.48 -20.76 6.20
N MET A 401 -28.08 -19.93 5.36
CA MET A 401 -28.50 -20.27 4.00
C MET A 401 -27.36 -20.16 2.97
N VAL A 402 -26.18 -19.71 3.39
CA VAL A 402 -25.02 -19.56 2.49
C VAL A 402 -24.56 -20.93 2.02
N PRO A 403 -24.38 -21.14 0.69
CA PRO A 403 -23.77 -22.36 0.19
C PRO A 403 -22.31 -22.51 0.61
N MET A 404 -21.92 -23.72 1.02
CA MET A 404 -20.51 -24.02 1.37
C MET A 404 -19.56 -23.71 0.22
N ALA A 405 -19.96 -23.96 -1.01
CA ALA A 405 -19.19 -23.65 -2.20
C ALA A 405 -18.87 -22.14 -2.33
N CYS A 406 -19.79 -21.26 -1.90
CA CYS A 406 -19.54 -19.81 -1.89
C CYS A 406 -18.46 -19.42 -0.90
N ILE A 407 -18.43 -20.06 0.26
CA ILE A 407 -17.35 -19.87 1.27
C ILE A 407 -16.02 -20.35 0.70
N GLY A 408 -15.98 -21.54 0.07
CA GLY A 408 -14.81 -22.02 -0.65
C GLY A 408 -14.32 -21.03 -1.72
N GLY A 409 -15.24 -20.43 -2.49
CA GLY A 409 -14.93 -19.40 -3.47
C GLY A 409 -14.31 -18.12 -2.88
N ILE A 410 -14.79 -17.67 -1.72
CA ILE A 410 -14.19 -16.54 -0.99
C ILE A 410 -12.80 -16.89 -0.47
N LEU A 411 -12.60 -18.09 0.08
CA LEU A 411 -11.30 -18.54 0.58
C LEU A 411 -10.29 -18.71 -0.57
N LEU A 412 -10.72 -19.18 -1.72
CA LEU A 412 -9.90 -19.20 -2.94
C LEU A 412 -9.50 -17.79 -3.39
N TRP A 413 -10.42 -16.84 -3.30
CA TRP A 413 -10.10 -15.43 -3.56
C TRP A 413 -9.07 -14.89 -2.56
N VAL A 414 -9.22 -15.18 -1.26
CA VAL A 414 -8.24 -14.80 -0.23
C VAL A 414 -6.87 -15.40 -0.56
N ALA A 415 -6.80 -16.70 -0.85
CA ALA A 415 -5.57 -17.40 -1.23
C ALA A 415 -4.90 -16.73 -2.45
N SER A 416 -5.68 -16.39 -3.48
CA SER A 416 -5.16 -15.70 -4.67
C SER A 416 -4.56 -14.32 -4.38
N ASN A 417 -5.07 -13.61 -3.38
CA ASN A 417 -4.56 -12.30 -2.96
C ASN A 417 -3.34 -12.37 -2.02
N MET A 418 -3.08 -13.53 -1.43
CA MET A 418 -1.87 -13.74 -0.62
C MET A 418 -0.63 -13.90 -1.52
N ILE A 419 -0.80 -14.37 -2.75
CA ILE A 419 0.30 -14.56 -3.70
C ILE A 419 0.58 -13.24 -4.43
N LYS A 420 1.55 -12.49 -3.93
CA LYS A 420 1.97 -11.22 -4.54
C LYS A 420 3.20 -11.43 -5.43
N VAL A 421 2.97 -11.38 -6.73
CA VAL A 421 4.02 -11.60 -7.74
C VAL A 421 5.18 -10.60 -7.60
N SER A 422 4.93 -9.37 -7.14
CA SER A 422 5.95 -8.35 -6.88
C SER A 422 6.93 -8.80 -5.79
N GLU A 423 6.43 -9.28 -4.65
CA GLU A 423 7.27 -9.77 -3.54
C GLU A 423 8.09 -11.02 -3.93
N ILE A 424 7.47 -11.94 -4.70
CA ILE A 424 8.18 -13.11 -5.24
C ILE A 424 9.33 -12.69 -6.17
N LYS A 425 9.06 -11.76 -7.09
CA LYS A 425 10.09 -11.25 -8.03
C LYS A 425 11.22 -10.56 -7.28
N GLU A 426 10.92 -9.79 -6.25
CA GLU A 426 11.91 -9.12 -5.42
C GLU A 426 12.84 -10.12 -4.75
N VAL A 427 12.31 -11.17 -4.10
CA VAL A 427 13.13 -12.23 -3.49
C VAL A 427 13.99 -12.95 -4.53
N ILE A 428 13.44 -13.25 -5.71
CA ILE A 428 14.20 -13.93 -6.80
C ILE A 428 15.32 -13.03 -7.34
N SER A 429 15.08 -11.72 -7.42
CA SER A 429 16.07 -10.77 -7.94
C SER A 429 17.20 -10.49 -6.94
N HIS A 430 16.96 -10.65 -5.65
CA HIS A 430 17.90 -10.32 -4.59
C HIS A 430 19.08 -11.31 -4.54
N ASN A 431 18.83 -12.61 -4.31
CA ASN A 431 19.86 -13.63 -4.24
C ASN A 431 19.27 -15.02 -4.53
N ARG A 432 20.03 -15.89 -5.22
CA ARG A 432 19.66 -17.28 -5.50
C ARG A 432 19.41 -18.08 -4.21
N PHE A 433 20.16 -17.81 -3.15
CA PHE A 433 19.96 -18.44 -1.84
C PHE A 433 18.59 -18.11 -1.26
N HIS A 434 18.22 -16.83 -1.24
CA HIS A 434 16.90 -16.39 -0.78
C HIS A 434 15.77 -16.92 -1.67
N ALA A 435 15.96 -17.01 -2.98
CA ALA A 435 15.00 -17.61 -3.90
C ALA A 435 14.77 -19.10 -3.61
N LEU A 436 15.86 -19.86 -3.40
CA LEU A 436 15.76 -21.28 -3.03
C LEU A 436 15.10 -21.47 -1.67
N LEU A 437 15.42 -20.64 -0.69
CA LEU A 437 14.82 -20.69 0.65
C LEU A 437 13.31 -20.37 0.59
N MET A 438 12.91 -19.40 -0.22
CA MET A 438 11.49 -19.08 -0.46
C MET A 438 10.75 -20.27 -1.10
N ILE A 439 11.31 -20.86 -2.15
CA ILE A 439 10.71 -22.02 -2.85
C ILE A 439 10.64 -23.22 -1.89
N TYR A 440 11.69 -23.48 -1.13
CA TYR A 440 11.72 -24.54 -0.12
C TYR A 440 10.59 -24.35 0.90
N THR A 441 10.46 -23.14 1.46
CA THR A 441 9.41 -22.85 2.44
C THR A 441 8.02 -22.97 1.82
N ALA A 442 7.82 -22.47 0.59
CA ALA A 442 6.54 -22.54 -0.12
C ALA A 442 6.08 -23.98 -0.42
N ILE A 443 7.02 -24.89 -0.61
CA ILE A 443 6.71 -26.31 -0.86
C ILE A 443 6.54 -27.06 0.49
N MET A 444 7.41 -26.81 1.46
CA MET A 444 7.40 -27.57 2.72
C MET A 444 6.18 -27.28 3.58
N VAL A 445 5.68 -26.04 3.57
CA VAL A 445 4.48 -25.64 4.34
C VAL A 445 3.24 -26.47 3.97
N PRO A 446 2.82 -26.63 2.71
CA PRO A 446 1.70 -27.49 2.34
C PRO A 446 2.04 -28.98 2.32
N ALA A 447 3.30 -29.38 2.17
CA ALA A 447 3.71 -30.78 2.01
C ALA A 447 3.88 -31.52 3.36
N THR A 448 4.28 -30.80 4.40
CA THR A 448 4.44 -31.36 5.75
C THR A 448 3.42 -30.75 6.70
N ASP A 449 3.82 -29.70 7.37
CA ASP A 449 2.99 -28.83 8.18
C ASP A 449 3.63 -27.45 8.26
N PHE A 450 2.83 -26.46 8.64
CA PHE A 450 3.24 -25.07 8.70
C PHE A 450 4.54 -24.86 9.50
N LEU A 451 4.59 -25.43 10.71
CA LEU A 451 5.68 -25.13 11.64
C LEU A 451 6.98 -25.82 11.23
N THR A 452 6.90 -27.07 10.81
CA THR A 452 8.04 -27.85 10.30
C THR A 452 8.65 -27.17 9.07
N GLY A 453 7.78 -26.69 8.13
CA GLY A 453 8.23 -25.96 6.95
C GLY A 453 8.99 -24.68 7.32
N VAL A 454 8.44 -23.87 8.23
CA VAL A 454 9.06 -22.59 8.64
C VAL A 454 10.29 -22.79 9.52
N LEU A 455 10.22 -23.69 10.52
CA LEU A 455 11.37 -23.96 11.41
C LEU A 455 12.57 -24.54 10.66
N SER A 456 12.33 -25.49 9.77
CA SER A 456 13.42 -26.05 8.95
C SER A 456 14.05 -24.97 8.06
N ALA A 457 13.23 -24.09 7.48
CA ALA A 457 13.73 -22.96 6.68
C ALA A 457 14.56 -21.97 7.53
N LEU A 458 14.11 -21.65 8.76
CA LEU A 458 14.86 -20.82 9.70
C LEU A 458 16.19 -21.48 10.11
N VAL A 459 16.18 -22.77 10.43
CA VAL A 459 17.42 -23.50 10.74
C VAL A 459 18.37 -23.47 9.56
N ILE A 460 17.89 -23.76 8.35
CA ILE A 460 18.70 -23.67 7.13
C ILE A 460 19.28 -22.26 6.98
N PHE A 461 18.46 -21.23 7.16
CA PHE A 461 18.93 -19.85 7.07
C PHE A 461 20.03 -19.56 8.10
N PHE A 462 19.80 -19.79 9.40
CA PHE A 462 20.78 -19.47 10.45
C PHE A 462 22.09 -20.24 10.33
N VAL A 463 22.03 -21.49 9.82
CA VAL A 463 23.23 -22.30 9.61
C VAL A 463 24.00 -21.87 8.37
N THR A 464 23.31 -21.50 7.31
CA THR A 464 23.93 -21.35 6.00
C THR A 464 24.12 -19.89 5.55
N HIS A 465 23.37 -18.93 6.12
CA HIS A 465 23.41 -17.51 5.68
C HIS A 465 24.83 -16.94 5.73
N ARG A 466 25.61 -17.28 6.76
CA ARG A 466 27.00 -16.80 6.90
C ARG A 466 27.93 -17.24 5.76
N PHE A 467 27.59 -18.36 5.10
CA PHE A 467 28.43 -18.94 4.02
C PHE A 467 27.89 -18.62 2.62
N LEU A 468 26.57 -18.54 2.47
CA LEU A 468 25.88 -18.45 1.18
C LEU A 468 25.28 -17.08 0.89
N ASP A 469 25.01 -16.30 1.92
CA ASP A 469 24.45 -14.96 1.77
C ASP A 469 25.57 -13.94 1.48
N LYS A 470 26.25 -14.15 0.36
CA LYS A 470 27.12 -13.13 -0.19
C LYS A 470 26.30 -12.31 -1.16
N PRO A 471 26.26 -10.97 -1.00
CA PRO A 471 25.69 -10.12 -2.04
C PRO A 471 26.40 -10.48 -3.35
N VAL A 472 25.64 -10.70 -4.41
CA VAL A 472 26.19 -10.90 -5.75
C VAL A 472 26.87 -9.60 -6.13
N ALA A 473 28.16 -9.51 -5.79
CA ALA A 473 29.00 -8.42 -6.25
C ALA A 473 28.98 -8.47 -7.79
N GLY A 474 28.40 -7.45 -8.42
CA GLY A 474 28.54 -7.21 -9.84
C GLY A 474 27.49 -7.86 -10.75
N ARG A 475 26.21 -7.66 -10.51
CA ARG A 475 25.33 -7.32 -11.61
C ARG A 475 25.22 -5.81 -11.62
N GLN A 476 26.14 -5.19 -12.31
CA GLN A 476 25.84 -3.91 -12.95
C GLN A 476 24.50 -4.09 -13.66
N PRO A 477 23.54 -3.17 -13.49
CA PRO A 477 22.37 -3.17 -14.34
C PRO A 477 22.94 -3.27 -15.75
N ALA A 478 22.47 -4.24 -16.52
CA ALA A 478 22.93 -4.43 -17.87
C ALA A 478 22.84 -3.07 -18.54
N THR A 479 23.99 -2.45 -18.68
CA THR A 479 24.20 -1.39 -19.65
C THR A 479 23.88 -2.08 -20.95
N ALA A 480 22.62 -1.94 -21.36
CA ALA A 480 22.23 -2.29 -22.71
C ALA A 480 23.17 -1.45 -23.56
N ASN A 481 24.11 -2.12 -24.20
CA ASN A 481 24.86 -1.58 -25.34
C ASN A 481 23.78 -1.12 -26.33
N ALA A 482 23.39 0.12 -26.21
CA ALA A 482 22.60 0.84 -27.20
C ALA A 482 23.58 1.63 -28.08
N ASP A 483 24.62 0.95 -28.54
CA ASP A 483 25.34 1.36 -29.73
C ASP A 483 24.62 0.75 -30.93
N SER A 484 23.54 1.38 -31.31
CA SER A 484 23.02 1.32 -32.67
C SER A 484 22.21 2.57 -32.95
N ALA A 485 22.92 3.48 -33.63
CA ALA A 485 22.42 4.40 -34.65
C ALA A 485 20.98 4.91 -34.47
N PHE A 486 20.84 6.00 -33.76
CA PHE A 486 19.88 7.04 -34.12
C PHE A 486 20.66 8.36 -34.21
N GLU A 487 20.99 8.76 -35.42
CA GLU A 487 21.45 10.12 -35.73
C GLU A 487 20.41 11.09 -35.22
N GLN A 488 20.79 11.94 -34.27
CA GLN A 488 20.01 13.06 -33.78
C GLN A 488 20.10 14.22 -34.74
N PRO A 489 19.02 14.85 -35.15
CA PRO A 489 19.09 16.23 -35.58
C PRO A 489 19.10 17.10 -34.33
N SER A 490 20.28 17.58 -34.00
CA SER A 490 20.58 18.46 -32.89
C SER A 490 20.00 19.86 -33.12
N ILE A 491 18.92 20.19 -32.40
CA ILE A 491 18.66 21.57 -31.97
C ILE A 491 18.95 21.60 -30.48
N VAL A 492 20.22 21.73 -30.14
CA VAL A 492 20.69 21.89 -28.77
C VAL A 492 20.49 23.34 -28.39
N SER A 493 19.38 23.69 -27.73
CA SER A 493 19.35 24.89 -26.90
C SER A 493 20.30 24.68 -25.72
N LYS A 494 21.12 25.68 -25.41
CA LYS A 494 21.99 25.61 -24.22
C LYS A 494 21.15 25.33 -22.98
N PRO A 495 21.58 24.44 -22.05
CA PRO A 495 20.87 24.22 -20.82
C PRO A 495 20.46 25.54 -20.13
N GLY A 496 19.25 25.62 -19.58
CA GLY A 496 18.75 26.80 -18.86
C GLY A 496 18.29 27.97 -19.74
N HIS A 497 18.36 27.87 -21.07
CA HIS A 497 17.90 28.94 -21.98
C HIS A 497 16.78 28.47 -22.88
N PHE A 498 15.73 29.28 -22.96
CA PHE A 498 14.61 29.11 -23.88
C PHE A 498 14.60 30.25 -24.92
N ASN A 499 14.48 29.92 -26.20
CA ASN A 499 14.47 30.93 -27.26
C ASN A 499 13.15 31.70 -27.30
N SER A 500 12.03 31.01 -27.11
CA SER A 500 10.71 31.62 -27.22
C SER A 500 9.75 31.06 -26.17
N MET A 501 9.16 31.95 -25.40
CA MET A 501 8.17 31.63 -24.39
C MET A 501 6.79 32.15 -24.78
N VAL A 502 5.73 31.35 -24.60
CA VAL A 502 4.35 31.81 -24.62
C VAL A 502 3.84 32.00 -23.21
N VAL A 503 3.30 33.17 -22.90
CA VAL A 503 2.55 33.50 -21.70
C VAL A 503 1.08 33.54 -22.08
N HIS A 504 0.30 32.57 -21.57
CA HIS A 504 -1.14 32.58 -21.78
C HIS A 504 -1.82 33.45 -20.73
N LEU A 505 -2.50 34.49 -21.17
CA LEU A 505 -3.21 35.44 -20.33
C LEU A 505 -4.71 35.17 -20.34
N SER A 506 -5.35 35.36 -19.18
CA SER A 506 -6.81 35.30 -19.02
C SER A 506 -7.45 36.70 -19.06
N LEU A 507 -6.64 37.78 -19.03
CA LEU A 507 -7.01 39.16 -18.89
C LEU A 507 -7.88 39.46 -17.65
N THR A 508 -7.52 38.81 -16.53
CA THR A 508 -8.12 39.00 -15.22
C THR A 508 -7.07 39.50 -14.23
N GLU A 509 -7.48 39.91 -13.04
CA GLU A 509 -6.57 40.34 -11.95
C GLU A 509 -5.58 39.26 -11.52
N HIS A 510 -5.88 38.00 -11.83
CA HIS A 510 -5.00 36.84 -11.53
C HIS A 510 -3.75 36.77 -12.42
N ASP A 511 -3.69 37.54 -13.51
CA ASP A 511 -2.54 37.54 -14.42
C ASP A 511 -1.34 38.35 -13.89
N ASP A 512 -1.53 39.18 -12.86
CA ASP A 512 -0.47 40.08 -12.37
C ASP A 512 0.76 39.30 -11.85
N ASN A 513 0.57 38.26 -11.05
CA ASN A 513 1.66 37.41 -10.60
C ASN A 513 2.33 36.66 -11.75
N LEU A 514 1.56 36.16 -12.70
CA LEU A 514 2.06 35.48 -13.88
C LEU A 514 2.92 36.44 -14.76
N LEU A 515 2.49 37.66 -14.90
CA LEU A 515 3.24 38.71 -15.63
C LEU A 515 4.52 39.10 -14.89
N CYS A 516 4.48 39.27 -13.56
CA CYS A 516 5.67 39.54 -12.75
C CYS A 516 6.69 38.38 -12.88
N TYR A 517 6.23 37.13 -12.84
CA TYR A 517 7.07 35.97 -13.02
C TYR A 517 7.67 35.89 -14.43
N ALA A 518 6.88 36.14 -15.46
CA ALA A 518 7.33 36.23 -16.85
C ALA A 518 8.37 37.34 -17.06
N ALA A 519 8.19 38.53 -16.41
CA ALA A 519 9.13 39.62 -16.45
C ALA A 519 10.48 39.24 -15.84
N GLN A 520 10.48 38.49 -14.75
CA GLN A 520 11.69 38.03 -14.09
C GLN A 520 12.42 36.97 -14.93
N LEU A 521 11.71 36.02 -15.56
CA LEU A 521 12.30 35.08 -16.52
C LEU A 521 12.97 35.77 -17.72
N ALA A 522 12.34 36.79 -18.27
CA ALA A 522 12.90 37.58 -19.35
C ALA A 522 14.14 38.39 -18.89
N LYS A 523 14.10 39.00 -17.71
CA LYS A 523 15.19 39.81 -17.14
C LYS A 523 16.40 39.00 -16.74
N SER A 524 16.21 37.78 -16.25
CA SER A 524 17.31 36.84 -15.86
C SER A 524 18.03 36.23 -17.05
N GLY A 525 17.52 36.39 -18.27
CA GLY A 525 18.09 35.84 -19.50
C GLY A 525 17.75 34.36 -19.73
N VAL A 526 16.84 33.79 -18.93
CA VAL A 526 16.30 32.45 -19.18
C VAL A 526 15.53 32.36 -20.48
N VAL A 527 14.91 33.47 -20.90
CA VAL A 527 14.05 33.57 -22.10
C VAL A 527 14.48 34.73 -22.98
N ASN A 528 14.62 34.48 -24.29
CA ASN A 528 15.05 35.50 -25.25
C ASN A 528 13.86 36.29 -25.87
N HIS A 529 12.74 35.64 -26.16
CA HIS A 529 11.55 36.23 -26.79
C HIS A 529 10.28 35.79 -26.07
N THR A 530 9.39 36.74 -25.78
CA THR A 530 8.14 36.50 -25.07
C THR A 530 6.93 36.79 -25.96
N HIS A 531 6.03 35.81 -26.09
CA HIS A 531 4.76 35.93 -26.77
C HIS A 531 3.64 36.00 -25.75
N PHE A 532 2.90 37.10 -25.70
CA PHE A 532 1.70 37.24 -24.91
C PHE A 532 0.51 36.83 -25.74
N VAL A 533 -0.20 35.79 -25.31
CA VAL A 533 -1.32 35.22 -26.08
C VAL A 533 -2.58 35.22 -25.24
N PHE A 534 -3.64 35.79 -25.78
CA PHE A 534 -4.99 35.68 -25.24
C PHE A 534 -5.85 34.90 -26.23
N VAL A 535 -6.55 33.86 -25.76
CA VAL A 535 -7.49 33.10 -26.58
C VAL A 535 -8.90 33.54 -26.23
N GLU A 536 -9.51 34.31 -27.15
CA GLU A 536 -10.87 34.81 -27.01
C GLU A 536 -11.86 33.68 -27.33
N THR A 537 -12.41 33.06 -26.31
CA THR A 537 -13.55 32.13 -26.40
C THR A 537 -14.81 32.84 -25.94
N SER A 538 -16.00 32.27 -26.23
CA SER A 538 -17.28 32.85 -25.78
C SER A 538 -17.34 33.03 -24.25
N GLN A 539 -16.74 32.13 -23.48
CA GLN A 539 -16.65 32.23 -22.01
C GLN A 539 -15.64 33.29 -21.56
N ALA A 540 -14.47 33.36 -22.21
CA ALA A 540 -13.47 34.40 -21.90
C ALA A 540 -13.98 35.79 -22.22
N ARG A 541 -14.76 35.95 -23.28
CA ARG A 541 -15.36 37.22 -23.64
C ARG A 541 -16.39 37.74 -22.64
N ALA A 542 -17.12 36.84 -22.01
CA ALA A 542 -18.10 37.20 -20.97
C ALA A 542 -17.43 37.67 -19.64
N GLN A 543 -16.12 37.40 -19.46
CA GLN A 543 -15.34 37.82 -18.28
C GLN A 543 -14.55 39.12 -18.48
N LEU A 544 -14.50 39.64 -19.71
CA LEU A 544 -13.82 40.89 -20.00
C LEU A 544 -14.63 42.09 -19.47
N GLN A 545 -13.95 43.16 -19.06
CA GLN A 545 -14.60 44.43 -18.73
C GLN A 545 -15.34 45.00 -19.94
N GLU A 546 -16.63 45.32 -19.77
CA GLU A 546 -17.44 45.89 -20.83
C GLU A 546 -16.83 47.18 -21.37
N GLY A 547 -16.58 47.20 -22.71
CA GLY A 547 -16.15 48.41 -23.43
C GLY A 547 -14.66 48.56 -23.69
N LEU A 548 -13.77 47.68 -23.19
CA LEU A 548 -12.34 47.71 -23.48
C LEU A 548 -11.96 46.75 -24.63
N ASP A 549 -11.09 47.20 -25.51
CA ASP A 549 -10.46 46.32 -26.50
C ASP A 549 -9.47 45.37 -25.82
N PRO A 550 -9.62 44.03 -25.98
CA PRO A 550 -8.74 43.04 -25.37
C PRO A 550 -7.25 43.26 -25.68
N GLU A 551 -6.93 43.80 -26.87
CA GLU A 551 -5.54 44.09 -27.23
C GLU A 551 -4.96 45.24 -26.42
N MET A 552 -5.77 46.26 -26.18
CA MET A 552 -5.38 47.41 -25.38
C MET A 552 -5.21 47.03 -23.93
N GLN A 553 -6.12 46.25 -23.39
CA GLN A 553 -6.05 45.70 -22.02
C GLN A 553 -4.80 44.86 -21.83
N MET A 554 -4.51 43.89 -22.71
CA MET A 554 -3.32 43.08 -22.69
C MET A 554 -2.03 43.90 -22.72
N LYS A 555 -1.93 44.87 -23.61
CA LYS A 555 -0.77 45.76 -23.69
C LYS A 555 -0.60 46.61 -22.44
N GLN A 556 -1.68 47.04 -21.83
CA GLN A 556 -1.65 47.82 -20.60
C GLN A 556 -1.16 46.99 -19.40
N SER A 557 -1.70 45.77 -19.17
CA SER A 557 -1.27 44.87 -18.12
C SER A 557 0.20 44.50 -18.28
N VAL A 558 0.63 44.16 -19.49
CA VAL A 558 2.04 43.82 -19.74
C VAL A 558 2.94 45.03 -19.49
N ARG A 559 2.58 46.25 -19.88
CA ARG A 559 3.38 47.45 -19.62
C ARG A 559 3.51 47.79 -18.14
N GLN A 560 2.54 47.44 -17.31
CA GLN A 560 2.61 47.64 -15.87
C GLN A 560 3.64 46.71 -15.21
N ALA A 561 3.72 45.44 -15.67
CA ALA A 561 4.63 44.44 -15.15
C ALA A 561 6.06 44.56 -15.71
N PHE A 562 6.20 45.03 -16.95
CA PHE A 562 7.50 45.14 -17.64
C PHE A 562 7.89 46.57 -17.88
N SER A 563 8.97 47.03 -17.27
CA SER A 563 9.49 48.38 -17.46
C SER A 563 10.09 48.65 -18.86
N SER A 564 10.62 47.62 -19.52
CA SER A 564 11.04 47.64 -20.93
C SER A 564 11.11 46.24 -21.48
N ILE A 565 10.46 45.93 -22.60
CA ILE A 565 10.59 44.66 -23.30
C ILE A 565 11.14 44.96 -24.70
N GLU A 566 12.37 44.50 -24.96
CA GLU A 566 12.98 44.66 -26.29
C GLU A 566 12.39 43.71 -27.35
N LYS A 567 11.87 42.53 -26.95
CA LYS A 567 11.36 41.48 -27.85
C LYS A 567 10.06 40.88 -27.31
N ALA A 568 8.94 41.49 -27.60
CA ALA A 568 7.60 40.98 -27.24
C ALA A 568 6.68 40.93 -28.46
N THR A 569 5.89 39.86 -28.54
CA THR A 569 4.82 39.67 -29.50
C THR A 569 3.48 39.58 -28.79
N TYR A 570 2.49 40.33 -29.25
CA TYR A 570 1.11 40.31 -28.73
C TYR A 570 0.18 39.62 -29.72
N LYS A 571 -0.64 38.68 -29.29
CA LYS A 571 -1.55 37.94 -30.15
C LYS A 571 -2.87 37.62 -29.48
N ILE A 572 -3.95 38.03 -30.12
CA ILE A 572 -5.30 37.59 -29.77
C ILE A 572 -5.74 36.55 -30.80
N ILE A 573 -6.24 35.44 -30.31
CA ILE A 573 -6.71 34.31 -31.13
C ILE A 573 -8.20 34.14 -30.84
N LYS A 574 -9.06 34.35 -31.85
CA LYS A 574 -10.49 34.05 -31.72
C LYS A 574 -10.74 32.59 -32.08
N ALA A 575 -11.23 31.82 -31.10
CA ALA A 575 -11.39 30.39 -31.27
C ALA A 575 -12.46 29.79 -30.36
N GLN A 576 -12.94 28.60 -30.72
CA GLN A 576 -13.89 27.85 -29.91
C GLN A 576 -13.17 27.04 -28.81
N SER A 577 -11.98 26.51 -29.11
CA SER A 577 -11.17 25.71 -28.19
C SER A 577 -9.89 26.46 -27.80
N ARG A 578 -9.69 26.66 -26.49
CA ARG A 578 -8.49 27.30 -25.94
C ARG A 578 -7.25 26.42 -26.15
N LEU A 579 -7.41 25.10 -25.92
CA LEU A 579 -6.31 24.13 -26.03
C LEU A 579 -5.78 24.05 -27.47
N ASP A 580 -6.66 23.80 -28.46
CA ASP A 580 -6.24 23.61 -29.85
C ASP A 580 -5.54 24.86 -30.42
N SER A 581 -6.03 26.01 -30.04
CA SER A 581 -5.45 27.30 -30.51
C SER A 581 -4.07 27.56 -29.94
N LEU A 582 -3.84 27.22 -28.66
CA LEU A 582 -2.52 27.31 -28.04
C LEU A 582 -1.56 26.29 -28.63
N VAL A 583 -2.00 25.05 -28.82
CA VAL A 583 -1.20 24.01 -29.48
C VAL A 583 -0.76 24.43 -30.88
N ASP A 584 -1.70 24.91 -31.71
CA ASP A 584 -1.39 25.38 -33.05
C ASP A 584 -0.43 26.58 -33.05
N TYR A 585 -0.60 27.51 -32.09
CA TYR A 585 0.28 28.66 -31.97
C TYR A 585 1.69 28.27 -31.59
N VAL A 586 1.84 27.33 -30.62
CA VAL A 586 3.11 26.77 -30.16
C VAL A 586 3.86 26.14 -31.35
N PHE A 587 3.19 25.29 -32.11
CA PHE A 587 3.80 24.63 -33.28
C PHE A 587 4.21 25.63 -34.39
N LYS A 588 3.31 26.55 -34.71
CA LYS A 588 3.54 27.51 -35.80
C LYS A 588 4.73 28.46 -35.53
N ASN A 589 4.90 28.87 -34.26
CA ASN A 589 5.91 29.86 -33.87
C ASN A 589 7.15 29.19 -33.24
N LYS A 590 7.23 27.85 -33.26
CA LYS A 590 8.36 27.08 -32.69
C LYS A 590 8.68 27.46 -31.25
N ILE A 591 7.64 27.54 -30.42
CA ILE A 591 7.78 27.86 -29.00
C ILE A 591 8.39 26.70 -28.26
N ASP A 592 9.37 26.96 -27.39
CA ASP A 592 10.06 25.95 -26.57
C ASP A 592 9.67 25.98 -25.08
N LEU A 593 9.00 27.06 -24.64
CA LEU A 593 8.45 27.16 -23.27
C LEU A 593 7.03 27.73 -23.29
N VAL A 594 6.12 27.10 -22.53
CA VAL A 594 4.79 27.67 -22.26
C VAL A 594 4.71 27.98 -20.75
N LEU A 595 4.36 29.24 -20.43
CA LEU A 595 4.13 29.71 -19.06
C LEU A 595 2.62 29.85 -18.82
N LEU A 596 2.13 29.16 -17.78
CA LEU A 596 0.72 29.17 -17.40
C LEU A 596 0.55 29.50 -15.91
N GLY A 597 -0.50 30.26 -15.59
CA GLY A 597 -1.00 30.39 -14.22
C GLY A 597 -1.72 29.10 -13.79
N HIS A 598 -1.47 28.65 -12.57
CA HIS A 598 -2.14 27.52 -11.98
C HIS A 598 -3.32 28.01 -11.15
N ARG A 599 -4.54 27.58 -11.44
CA ARG A 599 -5.73 27.92 -10.64
C ARG A 599 -5.96 26.86 -9.58
N ASP A 600 -6.13 27.27 -8.33
CA ASP A 600 -6.34 26.41 -7.14
C ASP A 600 -7.56 25.46 -7.21
N HIS A 601 -8.39 25.53 -8.26
CA HIS A 601 -9.66 24.82 -8.33
C HIS A 601 -9.80 23.80 -9.47
N CYS A 602 -8.72 23.42 -10.14
CA CYS A 602 -8.77 22.34 -11.10
C CYS A 602 -8.60 20.98 -10.40
N ASN A 603 -9.58 20.59 -9.61
CA ASN A 603 -9.70 19.22 -9.11
C ASN A 603 -10.03 18.27 -10.26
N GLY A 604 -9.01 17.61 -10.84
CA GLY A 604 -9.22 16.56 -11.83
C GLY A 604 -8.05 16.32 -12.78
N HIS A 605 -7.85 15.09 -13.18
CA HIS A 605 -6.80 14.59 -14.08
C HIS A 605 -6.82 15.14 -15.52
N ASN A 606 -7.38 16.33 -15.78
CA ASN A 606 -7.53 16.91 -17.13
C ASN A 606 -7.30 18.42 -17.17
N SER A 607 -6.34 18.95 -16.40
CA SER A 607 -6.03 20.39 -16.45
C SER A 607 -5.47 20.83 -17.81
N LEU A 608 -5.64 22.10 -18.17
CA LEU A 608 -5.08 22.69 -19.40
C LEU A 608 -3.56 22.47 -19.47
N ALA A 609 -2.87 22.59 -18.33
CA ALA A 609 -1.43 22.36 -18.20
C ALA A 609 -1.04 20.93 -18.60
N GLN A 610 -1.73 19.92 -18.07
CA GLN A 610 -1.47 18.51 -18.41
C GLN A 610 -1.71 18.20 -19.88
N ARG A 611 -2.79 18.74 -20.46
CA ARG A 611 -3.10 18.56 -21.89
C ARG A 611 -2.08 19.23 -22.79
N LEU A 612 -1.60 20.43 -22.42
CA LEU A 612 -0.57 21.13 -23.18
C LEU A 612 0.76 20.38 -23.14
N VAL A 613 1.18 19.89 -21.99
CA VAL A 613 2.39 19.05 -21.89
C VAL A 613 2.29 17.79 -22.75
N MET A 614 1.11 17.17 -22.82
CA MET A 614 0.91 15.99 -23.66
C MET A 614 0.99 16.32 -25.16
N LEU A 615 0.35 17.41 -25.59
CA LEU A 615 0.16 17.74 -27.02
C LEU A 615 1.28 18.59 -27.62
N CYS A 616 1.90 19.49 -26.83
CA CYS A 616 2.99 20.35 -27.29
C CYS A 616 4.34 19.66 -27.17
N GLY A 617 5.24 19.93 -28.12
CA GLY A 617 6.64 19.49 -28.10
C GLY A 617 7.56 20.39 -27.24
N CYS A 618 7.01 21.26 -26.38
CA CYS A 618 7.73 22.25 -25.59
C CYS A 618 7.68 21.97 -24.09
N SER A 619 8.55 22.58 -23.32
CA SER A 619 8.54 22.58 -21.86
C SER A 619 7.40 23.45 -21.33
N LEU A 620 6.92 23.10 -20.12
CA LEU A 620 5.84 23.83 -19.46
C LEU A 620 6.31 24.34 -18.10
N TRP A 621 6.02 25.60 -17.82
CA TRP A 621 6.23 26.22 -16.52
C TRP A 621 4.89 26.65 -15.95
N THR A 622 4.49 26.09 -14.82
CA THR A 622 3.27 26.48 -14.11
C THR A 622 3.63 27.37 -12.92
N VAL A 623 2.84 28.41 -12.70
CA VAL A 623 3.04 29.38 -11.62
C VAL A 623 1.78 29.44 -10.77
N SER A 624 1.90 29.29 -9.46
CA SER A 624 0.79 29.42 -8.51
C SER A 624 0.44 30.90 -8.29
N GLU A 625 -0.83 31.21 -8.06
CA GLU A 625 -1.33 32.58 -7.89
C GLU A 625 -0.72 33.32 -6.67
N ASN A 626 -0.30 32.60 -5.64
CA ASN A 626 0.19 33.16 -4.38
C ASN A 626 1.71 33.04 -4.19
N PHE A 627 2.49 32.76 -5.23
CA PHE A 627 3.90 32.47 -5.09
C PHE A 627 4.80 33.67 -5.48
N ASP A 628 5.85 33.93 -4.68
CA ASP A 628 6.83 34.99 -4.97
C ASP A 628 7.63 34.62 -6.24
N SER A 629 7.93 35.62 -7.05
CA SER A 629 8.71 35.45 -8.27
C SER A 629 10.20 35.19 -8.03
N ARG A 630 10.69 35.25 -6.79
CA ARG A 630 12.11 35.01 -6.43
C ARG A 630 12.40 33.53 -6.29
N ILE A 631 13.33 33.03 -7.10
CA ILE A 631 13.81 31.65 -7.00
C ILE A 631 15.10 31.66 -6.16
N GLN A 632 15.02 31.04 -4.98
CA GLN A 632 16.16 30.89 -4.05
C GLN A 632 16.45 29.42 -3.74
N ARG A 633 15.46 28.54 -3.81
CA ARG A 633 15.57 27.12 -3.51
C ARG A 633 14.91 26.29 -4.61
N ILE A 634 15.70 25.43 -5.23
CA ILE A 634 15.26 24.56 -6.32
C ILE A 634 15.31 23.12 -5.84
N ILE A 635 14.25 22.35 -6.09
CA ILE A 635 14.20 20.92 -5.89
C ILE A 635 14.05 20.19 -7.21
N VAL A 636 14.81 19.09 -7.37
CA VAL A 636 14.85 18.30 -8.59
C VAL A 636 14.59 16.83 -8.26
N PRO A 637 13.42 16.29 -8.56
CA PRO A 637 13.18 14.86 -8.48
C PRO A 637 13.98 14.11 -9.54
N ILE A 638 14.73 13.08 -9.10
CA ILE A 638 15.53 12.21 -9.98
C ILE A 638 15.16 10.75 -9.77
N ASP A 639 15.07 10.02 -10.88
CA ASP A 639 14.88 8.57 -10.93
C ASP A 639 16.07 7.86 -11.59
N PHE A 640 17.20 8.56 -11.68
CA PHE A 640 18.44 8.13 -12.34
C PHE A 640 18.31 7.79 -13.84
N SER A 641 17.17 8.11 -14.46
CA SER A 641 17.04 8.05 -15.92
C SER A 641 17.85 9.17 -16.58
N PRO A 642 18.35 8.99 -17.82
CA PRO A 642 19.05 10.05 -18.54
C PRO A 642 18.26 11.35 -18.65
N ILE A 643 16.92 11.23 -18.69
CA ILE A 643 16.01 12.39 -18.81
C ILE A 643 15.92 13.16 -17.48
N SER A 644 15.93 12.47 -16.33
CA SER A 644 15.94 13.15 -15.03
C SER A 644 17.30 13.79 -14.74
N VAL A 645 18.39 13.20 -15.22
CA VAL A 645 19.75 13.78 -15.18
C VAL A 645 19.82 15.07 -15.99
N ASP A 646 19.20 15.09 -17.19
CA ASP A 646 19.11 16.31 -17.98
C ASP A 646 18.27 17.40 -17.28
N SER A 647 17.18 17.03 -16.59
CA SER A 647 16.41 17.97 -15.77
C SER A 647 17.24 18.57 -14.64
N LEU A 648 18.17 17.82 -14.06
CA LEU A 648 19.12 18.34 -13.08
C LEU A 648 20.10 19.32 -13.71
N SER A 649 20.61 19.03 -14.91
CA SER A 649 21.49 19.94 -15.66
C SER A 649 20.78 21.26 -16.03
N GLN A 650 19.51 21.18 -16.41
CA GLN A 650 18.68 22.35 -16.67
C GLN A 650 18.47 23.18 -15.39
N ALA A 651 18.20 22.51 -14.26
CA ALA A 651 18.03 23.17 -12.98
C ALA A 651 19.30 23.87 -12.52
N VAL A 652 20.47 23.26 -12.72
CA VAL A 652 21.77 23.88 -12.43
C VAL A 652 21.98 25.14 -13.27
N ALA A 653 21.68 25.08 -14.56
CA ALA A 653 21.84 26.24 -15.43
C ALA A 653 20.87 27.39 -15.05
N ILE A 654 19.63 27.07 -14.64
CA ILE A 654 18.69 28.08 -14.13
C ILE A 654 19.19 28.63 -12.79
N ALA A 655 19.67 27.79 -11.89
CA ALA A 655 20.21 28.20 -10.59
C ALA A 655 21.42 29.17 -10.75
N ALA A 656 22.27 28.92 -11.73
CA ALA A 656 23.38 29.83 -12.05
C ALA A 656 22.91 31.22 -12.47
N GLN A 657 21.82 31.30 -13.25
CA GLN A 657 21.25 32.59 -13.70
C GLN A 657 20.57 33.37 -12.57
N TYR A 658 20.03 32.68 -11.59
CA TYR A 658 19.36 33.27 -10.42
C TYR A 658 20.29 33.44 -9.21
N ASN A 659 21.57 33.03 -9.33
CA ASN A 659 22.52 32.98 -8.23
C ASN A 659 22.03 32.17 -7.03
N VAL A 660 21.35 31.06 -7.31
CA VAL A 660 20.89 30.10 -6.29
C VAL A 660 22.08 29.28 -5.79
N PRO A 661 22.41 29.31 -4.49
CA PRO A 661 23.63 28.68 -3.99
C PRO A 661 23.52 27.16 -3.86
N GLU A 662 22.29 26.64 -3.77
CA GLU A 662 22.04 25.26 -3.42
C GLU A 662 20.82 24.67 -4.17
N ILE A 663 20.96 23.43 -4.66
CA ILE A 663 19.87 22.65 -5.24
C ILE A 663 19.69 21.38 -4.40
N LEU A 664 18.45 21.00 -4.14
CA LEU A 664 18.11 19.71 -3.53
C LEU A 664 17.70 18.73 -4.62
N ALA A 665 18.58 17.77 -4.94
CA ALA A 665 18.22 16.60 -5.75
C ALA A 665 17.55 15.56 -4.85
N ILE A 666 16.36 15.10 -5.24
CA ILE A 666 15.60 14.14 -4.43
C ILE A 666 15.28 12.88 -5.22
N HIS A 667 15.62 11.73 -4.65
CA HIS A 667 15.14 10.44 -5.13
C HIS A 667 14.01 9.96 -4.22
N VAL A 668 12.79 9.94 -4.77
CA VAL A 668 11.62 9.38 -4.06
C VAL A 668 11.31 8.02 -4.67
N TYR A 669 11.42 7.00 -3.85
CA TYR A 669 11.12 5.65 -4.26
C TYR A 669 9.92 5.09 -3.50
N ALA A 670 9.11 4.30 -4.20
CA ALA A 670 8.06 3.51 -3.59
C ALA A 670 8.64 2.12 -3.29
N ASP A 671 8.72 1.78 -2.01
CA ASP A 671 9.07 0.43 -1.61
C ASP A 671 7.81 -0.30 -1.16
N GLU A 672 7.41 -1.28 -1.96
CA GLU A 672 6.28 -2.17 -1.67
C GLU A 672 6.70 -3.36 -0.81
N SER A 673 7.98 -3.46 -0.40
CA SER A 673 8.46 -4.56 0.42
C SER A 673 7.86 -4.51 1.82
N VAL A 674 7.40 -5.66 2.29
CA VAL A 674 6.67 -5.81 3.56
C VAL A 674 7.61 -5.72 4.76
N ILE A 675 8.89 -6.06 4.58
CA ILE A 675 9.90 -6.07 5.64
C ILE A 675 11.18 -5.41 5.17
N ARG A 676 11.67 -4.45 5.94
CA ARG A 676 13.00 -3.88 5.76
C ARG A 676 13.91 -4.24 6.92
N TYR A 677 15.14 -4.57 6.58
CA TYR A 677 16.26 -4.55 7.50
C TYR A 677 16.85 -3.14 7.51
N GLU A 678 17.10 -2.57 8.68
CA GLU A 678 17.80 -1.27 8.81
C GLU A 678 19.15 -1.27 8.07
N GLU A 679 19.85 -2.40 8.09
CA GLU A 679 21.07 -2.61 7.32
C GLU A 679 20.83 -2.50 5.80
N HIS A 680 19.74 -3.01 5.29
CA HIS A 680 19.41 -2.99 3.87
C HIS A 680 19.04 -1.57 3.40
N GLU A 681 18.34 -0.84 4.25
CA GLU A 681 18.02 0.57 3.99
C GLU A 681 19.27 1.44 3.95
N LEU A 682 20.22 1.19 4.87
CA LEU A 682 21.51 1.88 4.88
C LEU A 682 22.36 1.52 3.65
N ILE A 683 22.39 0.25 3.25
CA ILE A 683 23.11 -0.21 2.05
C ILE A 683 22.48 0.40 0.80
N LYS A 684 21.15 0.35 0.65
CA LYS A 684 20.44 0.91 -0.49
C LYS A 684 20.61 2.43 -0.60
N ARG A 685 20.49 3.14 0.50
CA ARG A 685 20.81 4.59 0.54
C ARG A 685 22.26 4.87 0.17
N GLY A 686 23.19 4.02 0.63
CA GLY A 686 24.59 4.14 0.27
C GLY A 686 24.83 3.88 -1.22
N GLU A 687 24.19 2.88 -1.82
CA GLU A 687 24.27 2.58 -3.26
C GLU A 687 23.66 3.70 -4.11
N GLU A 688 22.50 4.21 -3.73
CA GLU A 688 21.84 5.32 -4.42
C GLU A 688 22.65 6.61 -4.31
N GLN A 689 23.28 6.85 -3.15
CA GLN A 689 24.18 7.98 -2.96
C GLN A 689 25.45 7.85 -3.79
N ALA A 690 26.01 6.65 -3.90
CA ALA A 690 27.17 6.38 -4.76
C ALA A 690 26.83 6.60 -6.24
N HIS A 691 25.69 6.12 -6.68
CA HIS A 691 25.19 6.31 -8.05
C HIS A 691 24.92 7.79 -8.35
N PHE A 692 24.38 8.53 -7.39
CA PHE A 692 24.20 9.97 -7.54
C PHE A 692 25.52 10.71 -7.67
N VAL A 693 26.54 10.35 -6.87
CA VAL A 693 27.89 10.93 -6.97
C VAL A 693 28.52 10.66 -8.34
N GLU A 694 28.32 9.46 -8.90
CA GLU A 694 28.78 9.13 -10.26
C GLU A 694 28.11 10.03 -11.32
N ILE A 695 26.80 10.24 -11.20
CA ILE A 695 26.06 11.15 -12.10
C ILE A 695 26.55 12.60 -11.96
N LEU A 696 26.82 13.07 -10.75
CA LEU A 696 27.33 14.43 -10.53
C LEU A 696 28.66 14.68 -11.23
N GLN A 697 29.52 13.65 -11.36
CA GLN A 697 30.79 13.80 -12.11
C GLN A 697 30.58 14.09 -13.60
N SER A 698 29.41 13.76 -14.14
CA SER A 698 29.06 14.00 -15.55
C SER A 698 28.39 15.37 -15.79
N ILE A 699 28.06 16.11 -14.73
CA ILE A 699 27.32 17.39 -14.80
C ILE A 699 28.26 18.54 -14.40
N ASP A 700 28.33 19.58 -15.21
CA ASP A 700 28.97 20.83 -14.81
C ASP A 700 28.07 21.56 -13.79
N THR A 701 28.47 21.58 -12.54
CA THR A 701 27.70 22.18 -11.45
C THR A 701 27.80 23.69 -11.36
N HIS A 702 28.67 24.34 -12.16
CA HIS A 702 28.93 25.79 -12.11
C HIS A 702 29.20 26.34 -10.68
N GLY A 703 29.73 25.48 -9.78
CA GLY A 703 30.02 25.83 -8.39
C GLY A 703 28.81 25.82 -7.45
N ILE A 704 27.65 25.37 -7.91
CA ILE A 704 26.43 25.25 -7.10
C ILE A 704 26.52 23.98 -6.24
N CYS A 705 26.16 24.10 -4.97
CA CYS A 705 26.07 22.95 -4.05
C CYS A 705 24.84 22.11 -4.36
N ILE A 706 25.03 20.84 -4.73
CA ILE A 706 23.91 19.91 -4.98
C ILE A 706 23.82 18.94 -3.80
N LYS A 707 22.80 19.06 -2.99
CA LYS A 707 22.47 18.12 -1.92
C LYS A 707 21.62 17.00 -2.46
N PHE A 708 21.83 15.79 -1.95
CA PHE A 708 21.04 14.62 -2.31
C PHE A 708 20.20 14.15 -1.11
N LEU A 709 18.92 13.93 -1.34
CA LEU A 709 18.00 13.36 -0.37
C LEU A 709 17.29 12.14 -0.96
N CYS A 710 17.37 11.05 -0.23
CA CYS A 710 16.60 9.84 -0.52
C CYS A 710 15.38 9.80 0.40
N SER A 711 14.17 9.84 -0.16
CA SER A 711 12.91 9.84 0.58
C SER A 711 12.00 8.70 0.13
N GLU A 712 11.30 8.10 1.08
CA GLU A 712 10.34 7.04 0.81
C GLU A 712 8.92 7.58 0.75
N SER A 713 8.16 7.15 -0.27
CA SER A 713 6.72 7.39 -0.34
C SER A 713 6.03 6.33 -1.19
N ILE A 714 4.90 5.83 -0.74
CA ILE A 714 4.07 4.88 -1.53
C ILE A 714 3.56 5.55 -2.82
N GLN A 715 3.28 6.82 -2.75
CA GLN A 715 2.95 7.65 -3.91
C GLN A 715 4.11 8.61 -4.15
N VAL A 716 4.92 8.31 -5.17
CA VAL A 716 6.12 9.08 -5.49
C VAL A 716 5.81 10.57 -5.69
N ALA A 717 4.71 10.90 -6.36
CA ALA A 717 4.31 12.28 -6.59
C ALA A 717 3.99 13.04 -5.30
N GLU A 718 3.23 12.45 -4.37
CA GLU A 718 2.98 13.03 -3.04
C GLU A 718 4.27 13.20 -2.24
N GLY A 719 5.18 12.23 -2.35
CA GLY A 719 6.49 12.31 -1.73
C GLY A 719 7.30 13.52 -2.24
N ILE A 720 7.29 13.76 -3.53
CA ILE A 720 7.97 14.91 -4.16
C ILE A 720 7.37 16.23 -3.68
N VAL A 721 6.05 16.36 -3.73
CA VAL A 721 5.35 17.60 -3.29
C VAL A 721 5.62 17.88 -1.82
N ARG A 722 5.53 16.84 -0.98
CA ARG A 722 5.82 16.94 0.45
C ARG A 722 7.24 17.44 0.75
N GLU A 723 8.23 16.85 0.08
CA GLU A 723 9.63 17.25 0.32
C GLU A 723 9.92 18.64 -0.25
N ALA A 724 9.22 19.03 -1.33
CA ALA A 724 9.30 20.39 -1.85
C ALA A 724 8.74 21.43 -0.85
N GLU A 725 7.63 21.12 -0.19
CA GLU A 725 7.07 21.94 0.89
C GLU A 725 7.99 21.99 2.14
N ASN A 726 8.53 20.83 2.56
CA ASN A 726 9.44 20.74 3.71
C ASN A 726 10.72 21.57 3.49
N TYR A 727 11.27 21.51 2.28
CA TYR A 727 12.44 22.28 1.87
C TYR A 727 12.11 23.74 1.63
N GLN A 728 10.81 24.11 1.59
CA GLN A 728 10.31 25.42 1.18
C GLN A 728 10.86 25.81 -0.19
N ALA A 729 10.72 24.90 -1.14
CA ALA A 729 11.22 25.12 -2.49
C ALA A 729 10.41 26.21 -3.21
N ASP A 730 11.09 27.03 -4.01
CA ASP A 730 10.50 28.07 -4.84
C ASP A 730 10.24 27.56 -6.27
N LEU A 731 10.89 26.46 -6.66
CA LEU A 731 10.75 25.84 -7.96
C LEU A 731 10.98 24.32 -7.87
N VAL A 732 10.06 23.55 -8.46
CA VAL A 732 10.24 22.12 -8.74
C VAL A 732 10.62 21.96 -10.21
N VAL A 733 11.78 21.37 -10.52
CA VAL A 733 12.18 21.07 -11.90
C VAL A 733 12.07 19.56 -12.11
N ILE A 734 11.15 19.15 -12.97
CA ILE A 734 10.84 17.73 -13.18
C ILE A 734 10.85 17.36 -14.67
N SER A 735 11.32 16.16 -14.99
CA SER A 735 11.18 15.58 -16.33
C SER A 735 9.74 15.11 -16.59
N THR A 736 9.26 15.28 -17.82
CA THR A 736 7.92 14.80 -18.22
C THR A 736 7.85 13.27 -18.35
N ARG A 737 8.97 12.54 -18.27
CA ARG A 737 9.08 11.09 -18.43
C ARG A 737 10.08 10.51 -17.44
N GLY A 738 9.94 9.21 -17.14
CA GLY A 738 10.86 8.41 -16.34
C GLY A 738 11.26 7.10 -17.05
N HIS A 739 11.65 6.08 -16.31
CA HIS A 739 12.18 4.78 -16.80
C HIS A 739 11.22 3.94 -17.69
N SER A 740 9.93 4.25 -17.78
CA SER A 740 8.98 3.39 -18.51
C SER A 740 9.10 3.54 -20.03
N LYS A 741 9.55 2.48 -20.71
CA LYS A 741 9.72 2.43 -22.18
C LYS A 741 8.41 2.36 -22.98
N ALA A 742 7.23 2.25 -22.34
CA ALA A 742 6.03 1.78 -23.02
C ALA A 742 5.16 2.86 -23.69
N ALA A 743 5.44 4.14 -23.56
CA ALA A 743 4.60 5.16 -24.18
C ALA A 743 5.37 6.43 -24.55
N SER A 744 5.81 6.49 -25.80
CA SER A 744 6.45 7.69 -26.39
C SER A 744 5.52 8.94 -26.47
N ILE A 745 4.27 8.84 -26.05
CA ILE A 745 3.20 9.84 -26.28
C ILE A 745 2.61 10.36 -24.97
N LEU A 746 2.76 9.67 -23.83
CA LEU A 746 2.05 10.00 -22.58
C LEU A 746 2.96 10.73 -21.59
N LEU A 747 2.40 11.72 -20.90
CA LEU A 747 2.98 12.34 -19.70
C LEU A 747 3.12 11.27 -18.61
N GLY A 748 4.29 11.20 -17.95
CA GLY A 748 4.49 10.25 -16.83
C GLY A 748 3.50 10.52 -15.70
N SER A 749 3.01 9.45 -15.07
CA SER A 749 2.02 9.56 -13.98
C SER A 749 2.52 10.45 -12.83
N VAL A 750 3.81 10.34 -12.47
CA VAL A 750 4.43 11.16 -11.41
C VAL A 750 4.45 12.63 -11.80
N ALA A 751 4.94 12.96 -13.00
CA ALA A 751 4.97 14.34 -13.47
C ALA A 751 3.57 14.95 -13.59
N SER A 752 2.60 14.16 -14.08
CA SER A 752 1.20 14.58 -14.17
C SER A 752 0.61 14.94 -12.81
N SER A 753 0.85 14.11 -11.78
CA SER A 753 0.36 14.37 -10.43
C SER A 753 1.10 15.55 -9.78
N VAL A 754 2.42 15.66 -9.95
CA VAL A 754 3.18 16.81 -9.41
C VAL A 754 2.70 18.13 -10.02
N ILE A 755 2.46 18.20 -11.34
CA ILE A 755 1.92 19.39 -12.01
C ILE A 755 0.53 19.75 -11.49
N SER A 756 -0.29 18.76 -11.13
CA SER A 756 -1.66 18.97 -10.63
C SER A 756 -1.71 19.39 -9.16
N ASP A 757 -0.85 18.80 -8.34
CA ASP A 757 -0.99 18.80 -6.88
C ASP A 757 -0.03 19.78 -6.19
N ALA A 758 1.05 20.21 -6.89
CA ALA A 758 2.01 21.15 -6.32
C ALA A 758 1.43 22.59 -6.27
N GLN A 759 1.49 23.20 -5.11
CA GLN A 759 1.19 24.63 -4.93
C GLN A 759 2.41 25.52 -5.18
N ILE A 760 3.53 24.94 -5.53
CA ILE A 760 4.81 25.56 -5.86
C ILE A 760 4.95 25.61 -7.38
N PRO A 761 5.63 26.62 -7.97
CA PRO A 761 5.94 26.64 -9.39
C PRO A 761 6.63 25.36 -9.85
N VAL A 762 6.17 24.78 -10.97
CA VAL A 762 6.71 23.55 -11.55
C VAL A 762 7.18 23.78 -12.95
N LEU A 763 8.46 23.51 -13.22
CA LEU A 763 9.01 23.45 -14.57
C LEU A 763 9.08 21.98 -15.02
N ALA A 764 8.20 21.60 -15.91
CA ALA A 764 8.16 20.30 -16.56
C ALA A 764 8.97 20.33 -17.87
N ILE A 765 10.14 19.68 -17.85
CA ILE A 765 11.07 19.70 -18.98
C ILE A 765 10.74 18.58 -19.96
N LYS A 766 10.54 18.95 -21.22
CA LYS A 766 10.29 18.02 -22.32
C LYS A 766 11.53 17.90 -23.21
N HIS A 767 11.94 16.67 -23.46
CA HIS A 767 13.06 16.37 -24.34
C HIS A 767 12.66 16.53 -25.81
N TYR A 768 13.41 17.32 -26.54
CA TYR A 768 13.24 17.45 -27.98
C TYR A 768 13.73 16.19 -28.70
N GLY A 769 12.89 15.56 -29.50
CA GLY A 769 13.29 14.42 -30.34
C GLY A 769 12.21 13.41 -30.68
N ALA A 770 11.06 13.40 -29.99
CA ALA A 770 9.93 12.52 -30.32
C ALA A 770 8.88 13.29 -31.12
N HIS A 771 9.05 13.39 -32.44
CA HIS A 771 7.99 13.86 -33.32
C HIS A 771 6.88 12.82 -33.38
N LEU A 772 5.68 13.19 -32.91
CA LEU A 772 4.46 12.44 -33.19
C LEU A 772 4.24 12.43 -34.71
N SER A 773 3.98 11.27 -35.30
CA SER A 773 3.49 11.21 -36.70
C SER A 773 2.17 11.96 -36.76
N LEU A 774 1.91 12.61 -37.88
CA LEU A 774 0.65 13.35 -38.16
C LEU A 774 -0.61 12.54 -37.82
N TRP A 775 -0.57 11.21 -38.02
CA TRP A 775 -1.66 10.28 -37.68
C TRP A 775 -1.84 10.11 -36.14
N GLN A 776 -0.79 10.10 -35.37
CA GLN A 776 -0.87 9.99 -33.91
C GLN A 776 -1.38 11.31 -33.29
N THR A 777 -1.03 12.45 -33.87
CA THR A 777 -1.54 13.76 -33.44
C THR A 777 -3.04 13.92 -33.76
N LEU A 778 -3.50 13.41 -34.89
CA LEU A 778 -4.92 13.44 -35.28
C LEU A 778 -5.77 12.49 -34.42
N LEU A 779 -5.28 11.30 -34.09
CA LEU A 779 -5.97 10.34 -33.22
C LEU A 779 -6.06 10.84 -31.77
N SER A 780 -5.00 11.44 -31.22
CA SER A 780 -5.03 12.02 -29.88
C SER A 780 -5.93 13.26 -29.79
N ARG A 781 -5.98 14.11 -30.81
CA ARG A 781 -6.94 15.24 -30.92
C ARG A 781 -8.39 14.76 -30.86
N HIS A 782 -8.74 13.71 -31.61
CA HIS A 782 -10.12 13.19 -31.65
C HIS A 782 -10.60 12.53 -30.35
N ILE A 783 -9.70 11.95 -29.58
CA ILE A 783 -10.01 11.36 -28.26
C ILE A 783 -10.16 12.43 -27.20
N LEU A 784 -9.37 13.50 -27.26
CA LEU A 784 -9.37 14.58 -26.27
C LEU A 784 -10.50 15.59 -26.49
N SER A 785 -10.87 15.88 -27.74
CA SER A 785 -12.02 16.77 -28.05
C SER A 785 -13.38 16.18 -27.65
N ARG A 786 -13.54 14.84 -27.70
CA ARG A 786 -14.74 14.16 -27.20
C ARG A 786 -14.92 14.21 -25.69
N ALA A 787 -13.87 14.54 -24.93
CA ALA A 787 -13.96 14.68 -23.48
C ALA A 787 -14.46 16.09 -23.07
N GLU A 788 -14.29 17.10 -23.90
CA GLU A 788 -14.83 18.46 -23.68
C GLU A 788 -16.35 18.52 -23.86
N ASP A 789 -16.89 17.78 -24.83
CA ASP A 789 -18.35 17.71 -25.09
C ASP A 789 -19.15 16.94 -24.01
N LYS A 790 -18.46 16.23 -23.10
CA LYS A 790 -19.09 15.50 -21.98
C LYS A 790 -18.91 16.17 -20.61
N ALA A 791 -18.16 17.27 -20.52
CA ALA A 791 -17.89 17.99 -19.28
C ALA A 791 -18.46 19.42 -19.28
N GLY A 792 -19.28 19.78 -20.30
CA GLY A 792 -20.03 21.02 -20.40
C GLY A 792 -21.44 20.92 -19.87
#